data_bdfb317bd6da19111e5bfb148433281e
#
_entry.id   bdfb317bd6da19111e5bfb148433281e
#
_cell.length_a   1.000
_cell.length_b   1.000
_cell.length_c   1.000
_cell.angle_alpha   90.00
_cell.angle_beta   90.00
_cell.angle_gamma   90.00
#
_symmetry.space_group_name_H-M   'P 1'
#
loop_
_entity.id
_entity.type
_entity.pdbx_description
1 polymer ?
#
loop_
_entity_poly.entity_id
_entity_poly.type
_entity_poly.pdbx_seq_one_letter_code
_entity_poly.pdbx_strand_id
1 'polypeptide(L)'
;MKRVGILLILLLCVSITHAQTHAETPKPQTITEKVAGMEKFPGFFTFYWDAKTGKIWLEIDKWNTEFLYVESLPAGIGSNDIGLDRGQLGDSSIVRFDRSGPRVLLVVPNYSFRATSNNPDERLAVKDAFAESTLWGFEVAAEEGNRVLVDATNFYLRDVHQVTNTLQRGQQGNYRLEPTRSAFYLPNTKNFPQNTEVETTLTFTGEPTGQFIRQVVPVPDAITVRQRHSFVQLPPAGFKPRVSDPRAGYFGINYMDFATPIEEPITKRFIARHRLQKKDPNASVSEAIEPIVYYVDRGAPEPVRSALLEGGRWWNQAFEAIGYKDALRVEIMPPEVDPMDVRYNVIQWVHRSTRGWSYGNSLLDPRTGEIIQGRVSLGSLRDRQDFLIAEGLLAPYDKTNTASPKLLEMVLARLRQLSAHEVGHTLGLQHNYAASPVGRASVMDYPAPRAKLGPDGVPDLSDAYAKGIGEWDKVAIAYGYQDFPAGTNEAQALDRTLSEAFARGLMYLTDQDARAPGSASSVAHLWDNGKNAIDELTNVMKVRAAALQRFGENNIREGAPIATIEEVLVPIYMYHRYQVEAAAKVIGGQDYTFSIKGKGDRNPQIVSAEEQRRALAIVLETIKPEALAVPEPLLRLIPPRPAGYPRTREDFRIRTQPVFDALAPAEAAADHVSNFLLNQERAARLVQFHARDPRNPGLAEVIDKILLTTWKAPVAKGYAGEIQHTVNTIVLVDLMALASGERVSNQVRAIASWKLEQLKTWLTSQSRIRLDENHRAFVYYSLEQIKRFQDDPKKMNLTPPQAPPDGQPIGMDCSYAHR
;
A
#
# COMPACT_ATOMS: atom_id res chain seq x y z
N MET A 1 -16.19 -43.98 80.95
CA MET A 1 -15.24 -44.61 81.91
C MET A 1 -13.83 -44.59 81.35
N LYS A 2 -12.90 -44.16 82.26
CA LYS A 2 -11.42 -44.23 82.29
C LYS A 2 -10.72 -43.13 81.41
N ARG A 3 -10.12 -42.17 81.99
CA ARG A 3 -9.07 -41.85 82.90
C ARG A 3 -7.93 -41.19 82.12
N VAL A 4 -7.83 -39.97 82.26
CA VAL A 4 -6.86 -38.96 82.60
C VAL A 4 -5.44 -39.48 82.91
N GLY A 5 -4.42 -38.97 82.18
CA GLY A 5 -3.00 -39.07 82.54
C GLY A 5 -2.37 -37.73 82.15
N ILE A 6 -2.10 -36.87 83.18
CA ILE A 6 -1.34 -35.61 83.04
C ILE A 6 0.15 -35.99 83.12
N LEU A 7 0.92 -35.60 82.12
CA LEU A 7 2.38 -35.68 82.22
C LEU A 7 2.93 -34.23 82.14
N LEU A 8 3.51 -33.81 83.27
CA LEU A 8 4.18 -32.50 83.45
C LEU A 8 5.58 -32.60 82.86
N ILE A 9 5.85 -31.88 81.72
CA ILE A 9 7.21 -31.73 81.29
C ILE A 9 7.71 -30.32 81.66
N LEU A 10 8.77 -30.26 82.42
CA LEU A 10 9.56 -29.09 82.74
C LEU A 10 10.23 -28.56 81.41
N LEU A 11 9.86 -27.36 80.98
CA LEU A 11 10.64 -26.65 79.98
C LEU A 11 11.79 -25.87 80.66
N LEU A 12 13.01 -26.31 80.40
CA LEU A 12 14.19 -25.47 80.54
C LEU A 12 14.31 -24.47 79.51
N CYS A 13 14.08 -23.18 79.81
CA CYS A 13 14.34 -22.08 78.93
C CYS A 13 15.86 -21.84 78.77
N VAL A 14 16.46 -22.36 77.71
CA VAL A 14 17.77 -21.92 77.21
C VAL A 14 17.56 -20.69 76.36
N SER A 15 17.89 -19.52 76.87
CA SER A 15 17.92 -18.27 76.12
C SER A 15 19.08 -18.29 75.15
N ILE A 16 18.84 -18.71 73.85
CA ILE A 16 19.78 -18.50 72.80
C ILE A 16 19.58 -17.05 72.29
N THR A 17 20.48 -16.18 72.67
CA THR A 17 20.64 -14.87 72.01
C THR A 17 21.11 -15.06 70.58
N HIS A 18 20.17 -15.02 69.66
CA HIS A 18 20.50 -14.83 68.24
C HIS A 18 21.01 -13.42 68.05
N ALA A 19 22.29 -13.26 67.86
CA ALA A 19 22.86 -12.06 67.31
C ALA A 19 22.36 -12.03 65.83
N GLN A 20 21.34 -11.20 65.57
CA GLN A 20 21.00 -10.82 64.20
C GLN A 20 22.20 -10.03 63.65
N THR A 21 23.07 -10.72 62.91
CA THR A 21 23.95 -10.07 61.97
C THR A 21 23.03 -9.37 60.96
N HIS A 22 22.83 -8.06 61.08
CA HIS A 22 22.35 -7.25 60.00
C HIS A 22 23.35 -7.49 58.86
N ALA A 23 22.95 -8.33 57.89
CA ALA A 23 23.62 -8.37 56.60
C ALA A 23 23.48 -6.93 56.06
N GLU A 24 24.56 -6.18 56.04
CA GLU A 24 24.61 -4.91 55.32
C GLU A 24 24.12 -5.19 53.89
N THR A 25 23.03 -4.54 53.51
CA THR A 25 22.57 -4.58 52.11
C THR A 25 23.76 -4.18 51.24
N PRO A 26 24.19 -5.02 50.29
CA PRO A 26 25.36 -4.69 49.49
C PRO A 26 25.19 -3.32 48.89
N LYS A 27 26.13 -2.43 49.09
CA LYS A 27 26.12 -1.08 48.52
C LYS A 27 25.91 -1.22 47.04
N PRO A 28 24.92 -0.54 46.42
CA PRO A 28 24.70 -0.65 44.96
C PRO A 28 26.01 -0.38 44.24
N GLN A 29 26.37 -1.27 43.31
CA GLN A 29 27.58 -1.11 42.49
C GLN A 29 27.43 0.17 41.66
N THR A 30 28.51 0.95 41.51
CA THR A 30 28.49 2.14 40.65
C THR A 30 28.44 1.74 39.20
N ILE A 31 27.91 2.62 38.33
CA ILE A 31 27.90 2.36 36.87
C ILE A 31 29.33 2.18 36.38
N THR A 32 30.24 3.05 36.81
CA THR A 32 31.66 2.99 36.42
C THR A 32 32.31 1.63 36.77
N GLU A 33 32.03 1.08 37.93
CA GLU A 33 32.52 -0.27 38.32
C GLU A 33 31.89 -1.37 37.47
N LYS A 34 30.58 -1.29 37.24
CA LYS A 34 29.81 -2.30 36.49
C LYS A 34 30.21 -2.45 35.03
N VAL A 35 30.51 -1.34 34.38
CA VAL A 35 30.82 -1.31 32.92
C VAL A 35 32.33 -1.38 32.66
N ALA A 36 33.16 -1.59 33.68
CA ALA A 36 34.59 -1.67 33.50
C ALA A 36 34.99 -2.76 32.50
N GLY A 37 35.69 -2.35 31.42
CA GLY A 37 36.09 -3.24 30.31
C GLY A 37 35.04 -3.54 29.28
N MET A 38 33.87 -2.91 29.33
CA MET A 38 32.87 -2.96 28.28
C MET A 38 33.12 -1.85 27.24
N GLU A 39 32.66 -2.09 26.01
CA GLU A 39 32.69 -1.09 24.94
C GLU A 39 31.56 -0.06 25.14
N LYS A 40 31.91 1.23 25.17
CA LYS A 40 30.95 2.32 25.39
C LYS A 40 30.49 2.92 24.06
N PHE A 41 29.19 3.08 23.88
CA PHE A 41 28.52 3.76 22.76
C PHE A 41 27.85 5.05 23.25
N PRO A 42 28.52 6.21 23.18
CA PRO A 42 27.93 7.48 23.61
C PRO A 42 26.99 8.02 22.54
N GLY A 43 25.87 8.64 22.95
CA GLY A 43 24.88 9.24 22.04
C GLY A 43 23.62 9.68 22.77
N PHE A 44 22.46 9.55 22.13
CA PHE A 44 21.18 10.00 22.71
C PHE A 44 20.88 9.31 24.04
N PHE A 45 20.97 7.97 24.07
CA PHE A 45 21.11 7.19 25.33
C PHE A 45 22.42 6.42 25.24
N THR A 46 23.28 6.60 26.24
CA THR A 46 24.54 5.85 26.32
C THR A 46 24.23 4.38 26.58
N PHE A 47 24.89 3.47 25.89
CA PHE A 47 24.84 2.04 26.19
C PHE A 47 26.23 1.43 26.14
N TYR A 48 26.36 0.23 26.71
CA TYR A 48 27.61 -0.50 26.80
C TYR A 48 27.41 -1.93 26.29
N TRP A 49 28.36 -2.39 25.51
CA TRP A 49 28.43 -3.76 25.02
C TRP A 49 29.39 -4.58 25.88
N ASP A 50 28.88 -5.64 26.53
CA ASP A 50 29.70 -6.62 27.24
C ASP A 50 29.98 -7.83 26.31
N ALA A 51 31.12 -7.83 25.66
CA ALA A 51 31.53 -8.88 24.75
C ALA A 51 31.73 -10.26 25.44
N LYS A 52 31.95 -10.30 26.76
CA LYS A 52 32.13 -11.55 27.49
C LYS A 52 30.83 -12.29 27.72
N THR A 53 29.74 -11.55 27.94
CA THR A 53 28.42 -12.12 28.24
C THR A 53 27.43 -11.97 27.13
N GLY A 54 27.76 -11.22 26.06
CA GLY A 54 26.86 -10.94 24.93
C GLY A 54 25.68 -10.03 25.32
N LYS A 55 25.89 -9.08 26.25
CA LYS A 55 24.83 -8.23 26.80
C LYS A 55 24.96 -6.77 26.39
N ILE A 56 23.82 -6.10 26.26
CA ILE A 56 23.75 -4.64 26.19
C ILE A 56 23.22 -4.08 27.50
N TRP A 57 24.00 -3.16 28.07
CA TRP A 57 23.67 -2.41 29.25
C TRP A 57 23.28 -1.00 28.83
N LEU A 58 22.04 -0.59 29.14
CA LEU A 58 21.53 0.75 28.83
C LEU A 58 21.67 1.67 30.03
N GLU A 59 22.29 2.83 29.83
CA GLU A 59 22.36 3.90 30.81
C GLU A 59 21.16 4.85 30.61
N ILE A 60 20.37 5.05 31.66
CA ILE A 60 19.19 5.90 31.67
C ILE A 60 19.47 7.10 32.54
N ASP A 61 19.48 8.30 31.92
CA ASP A 61 19.76 9.59 32.55
C ASP A 61 18.62 10.61 32.33
N LYS A 62 17.66 10.30 31.45
CA LYS A 62 16.56 11.18 31.05
C LYS A 62 15.25 10.67 31.66
N TRP A 63 14.95 11.13 32.86
CA TRP A 63 13.73 10.78 33.59
C TRP A 63 12.55 11.65 33.18
N ASN A 64 11.37 11.05 33.08
CA ASN A 64 10.12 11.72 32.68
C ASN A 64 10.25 12.53 31.37
N THR A 65 11.26 12.22 30.57
CA THR A 65 11.51 12.84 29.26
C THR A 65 10.95 11.95 28.19
N GLU A 66 10.11 12.50 27.36
CA GLU A 66 9.51 11.77 26.23
C GLU A 66 10.47 11.70 25.07
N PHE A 67 10.46 10.53 24.40
CA PHE A 67 11.16 10.28 23.16
C PHE A 67 10.36 9.30 22.30
N LEU A 68 10.72 9.15 21.03
CA LEU A 68 10.05 8.21 20.15
C LEU A 68 10.78 6.86 20.20
N TYR A 69 10.05 5.80 20.46
CA TYR A 69 10.51 4.42 20.24
C TYR A 69 9.95 3.91 18.92
N VAL A 70 10.84 3.45 18.05
CA VAL A 70 10.51 2.97 16.71
C VAL A 70 11.13 1.60 16.54
N GLU A 71 10.40 0.69 15.94
CA GLU A 71 10.95 -0.56 15.49
C GLU A 71 10.97 -0.62 13.96
N SER A 72 11.91 -1.35 13.38
CA SER A 72 12.03 -1.47 11.93
C SER A 72 12.70 -2.79 11.52
N LEU A 73 12.57 -3.12 10.22
CA LEU A 73 13.14 -4.32 9.62
C LEU A 73 14.24 -3.94 8.61
N PRO A 74 15.48 -3.61 9.04
CA PRO A 74 16.56 -3.22 8.13
C PRO A 74 17.02 -4.33 7.18
N ALA A 75 16.79 -5.61 7.53
CA ALA A 75 16.98 -6.74 6.63
C ALA A 75 15.88 -7.77 6.87
N GLY A 76 15.00 -7.88 5.89
CA GLY A 76 13.86 -8.80 5.87
C GLY A 76 14.16 -10.05 5.02
N ILE A 77 13.10 -10.67 4.54
CA ILE A 77 13.15 -11.92 3.76
C ILE A 77 12.95 -11.72 2.24
N GLY A 78 13.00 -10.47 1.77
CA GLY A 78 13.05 -10.17 0.33
C GLY A 78 11.73 -10.36 -0.42
N SER A 79 10.57 -10.24 0.24
CA SER A 79 9.26 -10.38 -0.39
C SER A 79 8.23 -9.43 0.20
N ASN A 80 7.60 -8.61 -0.66
CA ASN A 80 6.40 -7.85 -0.29
C ASN A 80 5.19 -8.75 -0.04
N ASP A 81 5.11 -9.89 -0.73
CA ASP A 81 3.97 -10.81 -0.60
C ASP A 81 3.86 -11.39 0.79
N ILE A 82 4.99 -11.51 1.48
CA ILE A 82 5.05 -11.92 2.88
C ILE A 82 4.83 -10.72 3.82
N GLY A 83 5.15 -9.50 3.35
CA GLY A 83 5.08 -8.30 4.17
C GLY A 83 6.29 -8.12 5.11
N LEU A 84 7.43 -8.70 4.78
CA LEU A 84 8.67 -8.67 5.56
C LEU A 84 9.87 -8.39 4.66
N ASP A 85 9.83 -7.28 3.93
CA ASP A 85 10.93 -6.85 3.09
C ASP A 85 11.83 -5.79 3.75
N ARG A 86 13.00 -5.57 3.17
CA ARG A 86 13.99 -4.62 3.68
C ARG A 86 13.44 -3.20 3.77
N GLY A 87 13.68 -2.55 4.90
CA GLY A 87 13.43 -1.12 5.08
C GLY A 87 12.07 -0.77 5.65
N GLN A 88 11.25 -1.76 6.00
CA GLN A 88 9.96 -1.51 6.64
C GLN A 88 10.14 -0.80 7.98
N LEU A 89 9.38 0.28 8.18
CA LEU A 89 9.09 0.83 9.49
C LEU A 89 7.94 0.03 10.09
N GLY A 90 8.06 -0.34 11.34
CA GLY A 90 6.98 -0.86 12.13
C GLY A 90 6.32 0.21 12.98
N ASP A 91 5.77 -0.19 14.11
CA ASP A 91 5.08 0.73 15.02
C ASP A 91 6.05 1.76 15.61
N SER A 92 5.54 2.95 15.84
CA SER A 92 6.22 4.00 16.56
C SER A 92 5.35 4.52 17.71
N SER A 93 5.96 4.75 18.86
CA SER A 93 5.26 5.23 20.05
C SER A 93 6.10 6.26 20.79
N ILE A 94 5.46 7.31 21.29
CA ILE A 94 6.08 8.14 22.32
C ILE A 94 6.22 7.29 23.57
N VAL A 95 7.40 7.32 24.19
CA VAL A 95 7.69 6.60 25.43
C VAL A 95 8.46 7.50 26.38
N ARG A 96 8.45 7.13 27.66
CA ARG A 96 9.31 7.72 28.69
C ARG A 96 9.79 6.63 29.65
N PHE A 97 10.87 6.90 30.35
CA PHE A 97 11.31 6.07 31.47
C PHE A 97 10.77 6.60 32.77
N ASP A 98 10.01 5.77 33.50
CA ASP A 98 9.48 6.02 34.83
C ASP A 98 10.21 5.12 35.85
N ARG A 99 10.72 5.69 36.93
CA ARG A 99 11.39 4.92 37.98
C ARG A 99 10.44 4.59 39.15
N SER A 100 10.42 3.34 39.55
CA SER A 100 9.69 2.86 40.72
C SER A 100 10.61 1.97 41.58
N GLY A 101 11.30 2.59 42.52
CA GLY A 101 12.28 1.90 43.38
C GLY A 101 13.38 1.25 42.53
N PRO A 102 13.58 -0.09 42.63
CA PRO A 102 14.60 -0.81 41.85
C PRO A 102 14.18 -1.11 40.42
N ARG A 103 13.00 -0.67 39.96
CA ARG A 103 12.50 -0.90 38.59
C ARG A 103 12.46 0.38 37.78
N VAL A 104 12.72 0.22 36.50
CA VAL A 104 12.51 1.26 35.50
C VAL A 104 11.51 0.73 34.50
N LEU A 105 10.43 1.47 34.26
CA LEU A 105 9.36 1.13 33.34
C LEU A 105 9.49 1.95 32.07
N LEU A 106 9.35 1.31 30.90
CA LEU A 106 9.20 1.99 29.61
C LEU A 106 7.70 2.14 29.34
N VAL A 107 7.20 3.36 29.49
CA VAL A 107 5.77 3.68 29.49
C VAL A 107 5.40 4.45 28.24
N VAL A 108 4.30 4.06 27.59
CA VAL A 108 3.65 4.77 26.48
C VAL A 108 2.49 5.61 27.01
N PRO A 109 2.59 6.95 27.01
CA PRO A 109 1.46 7.83 27.30
C PRO A 109 0.35 7.70 26.25
N ASN A 110 -0.88 7.89 26.66
CA ASN A 110 -2.00 7.82 25.71
C ASN A 110 -2.29 9.18 25.08
N TYR A 111 -1.68 9.43 23.94
CA TYR A 111 -1.86 10.68 23.19
C TYR A 111 -3.12 10.77 22.33
N SER A 112 -3.92 9.70 22.26
CA SER A 112 -5.20 9.72 21.55
C SER A 112 -6.28 10.50 22.32
N PHE A 113 -6.07 10.69 23.63
CA PHE A 113 -6.99 11.39 24.52
C PHE A 113 -6.22 12.43 25.32
N ARG A 114 -6.62 13.69 25.21
CA ARG A 114 -5.90 14.84 25.81
C ARG A 114 -6.87 15.81 26.49
N ALA A 115 -6.33 16.63 27.36
CA ALA A 115 -6.96 17.88 27.77
C ALA A 115 -5.96 19.01 27.54
N THR A 116 -6.16 19.79 26.47
CA THR A 116 -5.34 20.98 26.18
C THR A 116 -5.83 22.14 27.05
N SER A 117 -5.53 22.10 28.33
CA SER A 117 -5.98 23.03 29.36
C SER A 117 -4.83 23.44 30.25
N ASN A 118 -4.92 24.66 30.80
CA ASN A 118 -4.04 25.13 31.88
C ASN A 118 -4.41 24.56 33.26
N ASN A 119 -5.64 24.02 33.38
CA ASN A 119 -6.11 23.39 34.61
C ASN A 119 -5.47 22.00 34.77
N PRO A 120 -4.66 21.76 35.83
CA PRO A 120 -4.02 20.47 36.09
C PRO A 120 -5.03 19.35 36.36
N ASP A 121 -6.17 19.67 36.98
CA ASP A 121 -7.18 18.67 37.35
C ASP A 121 -7.90 18.15 36.13
N GLU A 122 -8.17 18.98 35.11
CA GLU A 122 -8.70 18.52 33.82
C GLU A 122 -7.72 17.59 33.11
N ARG A 123 -6.43 17.92 33.12
CA ARG A 123 -5.40 17.03 32.55
C ARG A 123 -5.29 15.70 33.30
N LEU A 124 -5.35 15.76 34.64
CA LEU A 124 -5.31 14.57 35.50
C LEU A 124 -6.55 13.69 35.24
N ALA A 125 -7.74 14.27 35.17
CA ALA A 125 -8.98 13.54 34.92
C ALA A 125 -8.93 12.75 33.63
N VAL A 126 -8.38 13.32 32.55
CA VAL A 126 -8.18 12.59 31.27
C VAL A 126 -7.13 11.50 31.41
N LYS A 127 -6.01 11.79 32.04
CA LYS A 127 -4.94 10.83 32.29
C LYS A 127 -5.43 9.62 33.09
N ASP A 128 -6.23 9.83 34.11
CA ASP A 128 -6.77 8.75 34.95
C ASP A 128 -7.90 7.96 34.24
N ALA A 129 -8.57 8.59 33.27
CA ALA A 129 -9.64 7.95 32.49
C ALA A 129 -9.14 7.01 31.38
N PHE A 130 -7.94 7.24 30.86
CA PHE A 130 -7.40 6.50 29.72
C PHE A 130 -6.03 5.89 30.02
N ALA A 131 -5.96 4.56 29.98
CA ALA A 131 -4.77 3.82 30.37
C ALA A 131 -3.53 4.17 29.55
N GLU A 132 -2.39 4.28 30.21
CA GLU A 132 -1.07 4.20 29.61
C GLU A 132 -0.67 2.73 29.41
N SER A 133 0.34 2.45 28.60
CA SER A 133 0.84 1.09 28.39
C SER A 133 2.30 0.98 28.84
N THR A 134 2.64 -0.04 29.60
CA THR A 134 4.02 -0.35 29.94
C THR A 134 4.56 -1.41 28.99
N LEU A 135 5.49 -1.04 28.10
CA LEU A 135 6.08 -1.93 27.09
C LEU A 135 7.10 -2.89 27.71
N TRP A 136 7.82 -2.44 28.73
CA TRP A 136 8.87 -3.22 29.38
C TRP A 136 9.19 -2.73 30.80
N GLY A 137 9.69 -3.64 31.62
CA GLY A 137 10.21 -3.35 32.95
C GLY A 137 11.64 -3.83 33.07
N PHE A 138 12.54 -2.92 33.45
CA PHE A 138 13.95 -3.22 33.70
C PHE A 138 14.22 -3.25 35.21
N GLU A 139 15.22 -4.03 35.62
CA GLU A 139 15.77 -3.99 36.96
C GLU A 139 17.04 -3.13 36.96
N VAL A 140 17.16 -2.26 37.97
CA VAL A 140 18.36 -1.44 38.15
C VAL A 140 19.51 -2.33 38.59
N ALA A 141 20.56 -2.38 37.78
CA ALA A 141 21.75 -3.19 38.01
C ALA A 141 22.88 -2.38 38.71
N ALA A 142 22.96 -1.10 38.43
CA ALA A 142 23.90 -0.18 39.05
C ALA A 142 23.36 1.25 39.00
N GLU A 143 23.82 2.12 39.86
CA GLU A 143 23.43 3.53 39.84
C GLU A 143 24.60 4.47 40.23
N GLU A 144 24.58 5.67 39.66
CA GLU A 144 25.57 6.70 39.92
C GLU A 144 24.98 8.10 39.69
N GLY A 145 24.79 8.84 40.80
CA GLY A 145 24.08 10.11 40.80
C GLY A 145 22.61 9.96 40.36
N ASN A 146 22.20 10.63 39.29
CA ASN A 146 20.84 10.55 38.73
C ASN A 146 20.72 9.50 37.60
N ARG A 147 21.78 8.75 37.32
CA ARG A 147 21.86 7.77 36.26
C ARG A 147 21.67 6.36 36.80
N VAL A 148 20.97 5.52 36.05
CA VAL A 148 20.86 4.10 36.33
C VAL A 148 21.32 3.28 35.15
N LEU A 149 21.85 2.10 35.40
CA LEU A 149 22.22 1.10 34.40
C LEU A 149 21.26 -0.07 34.51
N VAL A 150 20.74 -0.51 33.37
CA VAL A 150 19.83 -1.66 33.28
C VAL A 150 20.32 -2.67 32.23
N ASP A 151 20.05 -3.96 32.46
CA ASP A 151 20.25 -5.00 31.44
C ASP A 151 19.10 -4.91 30.41
N ALA A 152 19.40 -4.41 29.18
CA ALA A 152 18.44 -4.27 28.12
C ALA A 152 18.47 -5.43 27.11
N THR A 153 19.23 -6.48 27.36
CA THR A 153 19.46 -7.61 26.45
C THR A 153 18.15 -8.24 25.98
N ASN A 154 17.31 -8.65 26.92
CA ASN A 154 16.04 -9.31 26.61
C ASN A 154 14.99 -8.36 26.03
N PHE A 155 15.10 -7.07 26.30
CA PHE A 155 14.25 -6.06 25.64
C PHE A 155 14.51 -5.99 24.14
N TYR A 156 15.76 -6.10 23.73
CA TYR A 156 16.13 -6.03 22.31
C TYR A 156 16.00 -7.38 21.59
N LEU A 157 16.23 -8.51 22.27
CA LEU A 157 16.18 -9.85 21.67
C LEU A 157 14.76 -10.45 21.70
N ARG A 158 13.76 -9.70 21.24
CA ARG A 158 12.37 -10.15 21.17
C ARG A 158 11.77 -9.83 19.79
N ASP A 159 10.73 -10.55 19.39
CA ASP A 159 10.00 -10.31 18.14
C ASP A 159 9.07 -9.10 18.26
N VAL A 160 9.62 -7.89 18.11
CA VAL A 160 8.81 -6.64 18.18
C VAL A 160 8.13 -6.33 16.85
N HIS A 161 8.75 -6.70 15.73
CA HIS A 161 8.20 -6.49 14.38
C HIS A 161 7.09 -7.50 14.04
N GLN A 162 6.71 -8.35 14.99
CA GLN A 162 5.66 -9.36 14.84
C GLN A 162 5.88 -10.27 13.63
N VAL A 163 7.12 -10.66 13.39
CA VAL A 163 7.51 -11.55 12.27
C VAL A 163 6.70 -12.84 12.30
N THR A 164 6.55 -13.45 13.49
CA THR A 164 5.75 -14.68 13.68
C THR A 164 4.29 -14.48 13.26
N ASN A 165 3.66 -13.38 13.68
CA ASN A 165 2.27 -13.07 13.34
C ASN A 165 2.11 -12.77 11.86
N THR A 166 3.06 -12.06 11.25
CA THR A 166 3.04 -11.73 9.82
C THR A 166 3.13 -12.98 8.96
N LEU A 167 4.02 -13.91 9.30
CA LEU A 167 4.14 -15.20 8.62
C LEU A 167 2.86 -16.04 8.75
N GLN A 168 2.26 -16.07 9.93
CA GLN A 168 1.01 -16.80 10.16
C GLN A 168 -0.17 -16.20 9.38
N ARG A 169 -0.37 -14.87 9.45
CA ARG A 169 -1.44 -14.17 8.71
C ARG A 169 -1.28 -14.32 7.20
N GLY A 170 -0.04 -14.29 6.71
CA GLY A 170 0.31 -14.52 5.31
C GLY A 170 0.27 -15.98 4.90
N GLN A 171 -0.16 -16.91 5.78
CA GLN A 171 -0.22 -18.35 5.52
C GLN A 171 1.12 -18.96 5.08
N GLN A 172 2.23 -18.36 5.54
CA GLN A 172 3.57 -18.84 5.21
C GLN A 172 4.07 -19.94 6.15
N GLY A 173 3.47 -20.08 7.31
CA GLY A 173 3.77 -21.10 8.31
C GLY A 173 3.61 -20.60 9.75
N ASN A 174 3.83 -21.52 10.69
CA ASN A 174 3.82 -21.22 12.13
C ASN A 174 5.25 -21.26 12.65
N TYR A 175 5.74 -20.12 13.10
CA TYR A 175 7.12 -19.95 13.55
C TYR A 175 7.17 -19.45 14.99
N ARG A 176 8.30 -19.68 15.65
CA ARG A 176 8.62 -19.14 16.97
C ARG A 176 10.06 -18.62 16.98
N LEU A 177 10.29 -17.57 17.75
CA LEU A 177 11.65 -17.07 18.00
C LEU A 177 12.52 -18.17 18.62
N GLU A 178 13.73 -18.34 18.09
CA GLU A 178 14.75 -19.29 18.60
C GLU A 178 15.89 -18.48 19.26
N PRO A 179 15.88 -18.35 20.59
CA PRO A 179 16.86 -17.50 21.30
C PRO A 179 18.31 -17.94 21.11
N THR A 180 18.55 -19.25 21.00
CA THR A 180 19.93 -19.80 20.88
C THR A 180 20.58 -19.47 19.54
N ARG A 181 19.78 -19.03 18.54
CA ARG A 181 20.23 -18.63 17.21
C ARG A 181 20.01 -17.13 16.95
N SER A 182 19.80 -16.37 18.03
CA SER A 182 19.55 -14.92 17.96
C SER A 182 20.62 -14.17 18.73
N ALA A 183 21.05 -13.01 18.19
CA ALA A 183 22.15 -12.25 18.76
C ALA A 183 22.08 -10.77 18.33
N PHE A 184 22.88 -9.90 18.95
CA PHE A 184 23.08 -8.52 18.50
C PHE A 184 23.86 -8.47 17.19
N TYR A 185 23.48 -7.56 16.31
CA TYR A 185 24.21 -7.26 15.08
C TYR A 185 25.03 -5.97 15.25
N LEU A 186 26.22 -6.11 15.82
CA LEU A 186 27.08 -5.00 16.21
C LEU A 186 27.47 -4.05 15.08
N PRO A 187 27.70 -4.51 13.81
CA PRO A 187 28.05 -3.59 12.73
C PRO A 187 27.06 -2.46 12.50
N ASN A 188 25.79 -2.64 12.85
CA ASN A 188 24.73 -1.66 12.73
C ASN A 188 24.11 -1.27 14.09
N THR A 189 24.72 -1.68 15.19
CA THR A 189 24.38 -1.17 16.52
C THR A 189 25.22 0.08 16.78
N LYS A 190 24.59 1.25 16.70
CA LYS A 190 25.25 2.56 16.67
C LYS A 190 24.53 3.57 17.55
N ASN A 191 25.21 4.66 17.83
CA ASN A 191 24.63 5.74 18.61
C ASN A 191 24.94 7.09 17.95
N PHE A 192 23.92 7.93 17.85
CA PHE A 192 23.97 9.24 17.23
C PHE A 192 23.55 10.31 18.25
N PRO A 193 23.79 11.61 17.97
CA PRO A 193 23.38 12.66 18.90
C PRO A 193 21.88 12.72 19.19
N GLN A 194 21.05 12.34 18.23
CA GLN A 194 19.59 12.41 18.35
C GLN A 194 18.88 11.05 18.30
N ASN A 195 19.62 9.95 18.11
CA ASN A 195 19.04 8.61 18.17
C ASN A 195 20.03 7.53 18.59
N THR A 196 19.48 6.50 19.25
CA THR A 196 20.19 5.29 19.68
C THR A 196 19.63 4.12 18.88
N GLU A 197 20.49 3.37 18.19
CA GLU A 197 20.14 2.31 17.27
C GLU A 197 20.72 0.97 17.73
N VAL A 198 19.88 0.01 18.07
CA VAL A 198 20.29 -1.36 18.40
C VAL A 198 19.68 -2.33 17.42
N GLU A 199 20.54 -3.02 16.67
CA GLU A 199 20.13 -4.00 15.67
C GLU A 199 20.39 -5.43 16.16
N THR A 200 19.41 -6.30 15.96
CA THR A 200 19.45 -7.71 16.38
C THR A 200 19.25 -8.62 15.16
N THR A 201 19.95 -9.73 15.14
CA THR A 201 19.72 -10.87 14.25
C THR A 201 18.82 -11.84 14.99
N LEU A 202 17.60 -12.03 14.51
CA LEU A 202 16.63 -12.93 15.12
C LEU A 202 16.32 -14.09 14.17
N THR A 203 16.38 -15.31 14.69
CA THR A 203 16.06 -16.53 13.97
C THR A 203 14.74 -17.10 14.48
N PHE A 204 13.89 -17.49 13.54
CA PHE A 204 12.59 -18.08 13.81
C PHE A 204 12.57 -19.50 13.24
N THR A 205 12.14 -20.47 14.02
CA THR A 205 12.02 -21.86 13.60
C THR A 205 10.56 -22.30 13.55
N GLY A 206 10.20 -23.09 12.55
CA GLY A 206 8.81 -23.51 12.37
C GLY A 206 8.58 -24.40 11.14
N GLU A 207 7.30 -24.63 10.85
CA GLU A 207 6.88 -25.42 9.68
C GLU A 207 6.43 -24.51 8.55
N PRO A 208 7.16 -24.46 7.42
CA PRO A 208 6.76 -23.67 6.25
C PRO A 208 5.55 -24.30 5.55
N THR A 209 4.49 -23.53 5.33
CA THR A 209 3.31 -23.96 4.58
C THR A 209 3.15 -23.19 3.28
N GLY A 210 3.56 -21.91 3.24
CA GLY A 210 3.42 -21.04 2.09
C GLY A 210 4.47 -21.26 1.00
N GLN A 211 4.12 -20.92 -0.23
CA GLN A 211 5.05 -21.01 -1.35
C GLN A 211 6.09 -19.89 -1.34
N PHE A 212 5.72 -18.66 -0.91
CA PHE A 212 6.63 -17.51 -0.97
C PHE A 212 7.83 -17.72 -0.05
N ILE A 213 7.61 -18.21 1.18
CA ILE A 213 8.72 -18.45 2.10
C ILE A 213 9.70 -19.49 1.57
N ARG A 214 9.21 -20.51 0.87
CA ARG A 214 10.05 -21.55 0.25
C ARG A 214 10.86 -21.04 -0.93
N GLN A 215 10.47 -19.91 -1.53
CA GLN A 215 11.16 -19.33 -2.69
C GLN A 215 12.25 -18.34 -2.30
N VAL A 216 12.17 -17.73 -1.10
CA VAL A 216 13.03 -16.59 -0.73
C VAL A 216 14.07 -16.91 0.33
N VAL A 217 13.90 -17.98 1.12
CA VAL A 217 14.87 -18.35 2.15
C VAL A 217 15.55 -19.69 1.82
N PRO A 218 16.85 -19.82 2.11
CA PRO A 218 17.58 -21.03 1.77
C PRO A 218 17.13 -22.25 2.59
N VAL A 219 16.66 -22.03 3.84
CA VAL A 219 16.17 -23.08 4.75
C VAL A 219 14.85 -22.59 5.34
N PRO A 220 13.69 -22.97 4.73
CA PRO A 220 12.39 -22.40 5.09
C PRO A 220 11.93 -22.67 6.53
N ASP A 221 12.43 -23.68 7.21
CA ASP A 221 12.15 -23.98 8.62
C ASP A 221 13.04 -23.21 9.61
N ALA A 222 13.98 -22.39 9.12
CA ALA A 222 14.86 -21.55 9.93
C ALA A 222 15.07 -20.17 9.27
N ILE A 223 14.19 -19.24 9.57
CA ILE A 223 14.19 -17.90 8.96
C ILE A 223 14.96 -16.94 9.83
N THR A 224 15.87 -16.19 9.24
CA THR A 224 16.63 -15.17 9.96
C THR A 224 16.38 -13.79 9.36
N VAL A 225 16.01 -12.83 10.21
CA VAL A 225 15.85 -11.40 9.86
C VAL A 225 16.68 -10.53 10.78
N ARG A 226 16.86 -9.27 10.42
CA ARG A 226 17.39 -8.27 11.36
C ARG A 226 16.29 -7.29 11.73
N GLN A 227 16.08 -7.13 13.02
CA GLN A 227 15.22 -6.10 13.59
C GLN A 227 16.07 -4.98 14.18
N ARG A 228 15.51 -3.79 14.21
CA ARG A 228 16.16 -2.62 14.80
C ARG A 228 15.22 -1.94 15.78
N HIS A 229 15.76 -1.56 16.90
CA HIS A 229 15.13 -0.73 17.92
C HIS A 229 15.79 0.64 17.90
N SER A 230 14.99 1.68 17.71
CA SER A 230 15.45 3.06 17.63
C SER A 230 14.83 3.88 18.77
N PHE A 231 15.63 4.52 19.58
CA PHE A 231 15.21 5.58 20.51
C PHE A 231 15.54 6.91 19.87
N VAL A 232 14.53 7.71 19.54
CA VAL A 232 14.68 8.93 18.77
C VAL A 232 14.24 10.14 19.60
N GLN A 233 15.11 11.16 19.64
CA GLN A 233 14.80 12.43 20.29
C GLN A 233 13.64 13.11 19.56
N LEU A 234 12.64 13.57 20.31
CA LEU A 234 11.55 14.36 19.77
C LEU A 234 12.02 15.76 19.35
N PRO A 235 11.39 16.33 18.31
CA PRO A 235 11.76 17.66 17.84
C PRO A 235 11.61 18.73 18.92
N PRO A 236 12.38 19.84 18.85
CA PRO A 236 12.26 20.95 19.77
C PRO A 236 10.91 21.65 19.61
N ALA A 237 10.45 22.31 20.66
CA ALA A 237 9.23 23.09 20.66
C ALA A 237 9.20 24.15 19.53
N GLY A 238 8.00 24.65 19.22
CA GLY A 238 7.80 25.74 18.25
C GLY A 238 7.27 25.32 16.89
N PHE A 239 7.08 24.03 16.63
CA PHE A 239 6.30 23.60 15.47
C PHE A 239 4.82 24.00 15.64
N LYS A 240 4.25 24.60 14.59
CA LYS A 240 2.84 24.97 14.55
C LYS A 240 2.06 23.91 13.77
N PRO A 241 1.26 23.09 14.46
CA PRO A 241 0.37 22.14 13.76
C PRO A 241 -0.56 22.87 12.82
N ARG A 242 -0.79 22.32 11.63
CA ARG A 242 -1.73 22.88 10.65
C ARG A 242 -2.98 22.00 10.61
N VAL A 243 -4.16 22.63 10.71
CA VAL A 243 -5.44 21.92 10.72
C VAL A 243 -5.61 21.12 9.43
N SER A 244 -6.15 19.92 9.54
CA SER A 244 -6.47 19.09 8.39
C SER A 244 -7.74 19.54 7.72
N ASP A 245 -7.71 19.70 6.40
CA ASP A 245 -8.88 19.91 5.55
C ASP A 245 -9.06 18.68 4.65
N PRO A 246 -10.24 18.07 4.56
CA PRO A 246 -10.45 16.85 3.78
C PRO A 246 -10.21 17.03 2.28
N ARG A 247 -10.13 18.28 1.78
CA ARG A 247 -9.82 18.59 0.39
C ARG A 247 -8.32 18.67 0.09
N ALA A 248 -7.46 18.70 1.13
CA ALA A 248 -6.04 18.99 0.98
C ALA A 248 -5.16 17.77 0.71
N GLY A 249 -5.65 16.56 0.98
CA GLY A 249 -4.97 15.30 0.64
C GLY A 249 -3.71 15.00 1.47
N TYR A 250 -3.73 15.28 2.76
CA TYR A 250 -2.64 15.02 3.67
C TYR A 250 -2.90 13.83 4.59
N PHE A 251 -1.86 13.07 4.91
CA PHE A 251 -1.81 12.28 6.13
C PHE A 251 -1.86 13.21 7.34
N GLY A 252 -2.22 12.68 8.50
CA GLY A 252 -2.25 13.50 9.68
C GLY A 252 -2.43 12.72 10.97
N ILE A 253 -2.44 13.47 12.06
CA ILE A 253 -2.76 12.97 13.39
C ILE A 253 -4.15 13.43 13.79
N ASN A 254 -4.79 12.65 14.65
CA ASN A 254 -6.03 13.06 15.32
C ASN A 254 -6.03 12.64 16.77
N TYR A 255 -6.75 13.37 17.62
CA TYR A 255 -6.95 13.04 19.02
C TYR A 255 -8.25 13.69 19.51
N MET A 256 -8.79 13.15 20.61
CA MET A 256 -9.90 13.77 21.32
C MET A 256 -9.38 14.71 22.41
N ASP A 257 -9.82 15.98 22.37
CA ASP A 257 -9.45 17.00 23.36
C ASP A 257 -10.62 17.29 24.27
N PHE A 258 -10.59 16.75 25.46
CA PHE A 258 -11.66 16.87 26.47
C PHE A 258 -11.76 18.25 27.13
N ALA A 259 -10.80 19.16 26.87
CA ALA A 259 -10.89 20.57 27.26
C ALA A 259 -11.60 21.45 26.19
N THR A 260 -12.05 20.84 25.09
CA THR A 260 -12.78 21.56 24.03
C THR A 260 -14.15 22.01 24.53
N PRO A 261 -14.59 23.27 24.27
CA PRO A 261 -15.95 23.72 24.53
C PRO A 261 -17.02 22.78 23.95
N ILE A 262 -18.14 22.66 24.64
CA ILE A 262 -19.21 21.69 24.30
C ILE A 262 -19.76 21.93 22.88
N GLU A 263 -19.78 23.16 22.41
CA GLU A 263 -20.25 23.57 21.09
C GLU A 263 -19.26 23.28 19.97
N GLU A 264 -18.02 22.92 20.28
CA GLU A 264 -17.00 22.61 19.28
C GLU A 264 -16.75 21.10 19.14
N PRO A 265 -16.29 20.64 17.94
CA PRO A 265 -15.89 19.23 17.76
C PRO A 265 -14.73 18.85 18.66
N ILE A 266 -14.92 17.81 19.48
CA ILE A 266 -13.91 17.29 20.39
C ILE A 266 -12.69 16.70 19.67
N THR A 267 -12.87 16.12 18.47
CA THR A 267 -11.77 15.55 17.70
C THR A 267 -11.01 16.65 16.95
N LYS A 268 -9.77 16.83 17.33
CA LYS A 268 -8.82 17.70 16.61
C LYS A 268 -8.06 16.91 15.58
N ARG A 269 -7.83 17.52 14.38
CA ARG A 269 -7.15 16.86 13.24
C ARG A 269 -6.11 17.82 12.68
N PHE A 270 -4.88 17.33 12.53
CA PHE A 270 -3.75 18.10 11.99
C PHE A 270 -3.04 17.30 10.89
N ILE A 271 -2.51 18.00 9.89
CA ILE A 271 -1.76 17.35 8.81
C ILE A 271 -0.35 16.96 9.28
N ALA A 272 0.19 15.91 8.67
CA ALA A 272 1.60 15.56 8.78
C ALA A 272 2.43 16.40 7.80
N ARG A 273 3.50 17.06 8.27
CA ARG A 273 4.42 17.82 7.40
C ARG A 273 5.77 18.05 8.07
N HIS A 274 6.79 18.29 7.28
CA HIS A 274 8.08 18.75 7.77
C HIS A 274 8.00 20.17 8.35
N ARG A 275 8.87 20.47 9.29
CA ARG A 275 9.14 21.86 9.69
C ARG A 275 9.84 22.55 8.54
N LEU A 276 9.24 23.60 8.02
CA LEU A 276 9.80 24.44 6.97
C LEU A 276 9.40 25.89 7.21
N GLN A 277 10.36 26.79 7.19
CA GLN A 277 10.15 28.23 7.44
C GLN A 277 11.09 29.02 6.54
N LYS A 278 10.59 30.15 6.00
CA LYS A 278 11.42 31.10 5.25
C LYS A 278 12.43 31.79 6.16
N LYS A 279 13.66 32.01 5.66
CA LYS A 279 14.64 32.85 6.34
C LYS A 279 14.14 34.27 6.50
N ASP A 280 13.49 34.81 5.45
CA ASP A 280 12.78 36.08 5.48
C ASP A 280 11.31 35.87 5.15
N PRO A 281 10.42 35.85 6.18
CA PRO A 281 8.99 35.61 5.98
C PRO A 281 8.29 36.68 5.14
N ASN A 282 8.86 37.88 5.03
CA ASN A 282 8.30 39.00 4.29
C ASN A 282 8.75 39.04 2.82
N ALA A 283 9.79 38.30 2.45
CA ALA A 283 10.26 38.24 1.08
C ALA A 283 9.31 37.41 0.20
N SER A 284 9.05 37.89 -1.02
CA SER A 284 8.30 37.11 -2.02
C SER A 284 8.97 35.78 -2.34
N VAL A 285 10.31 35.76 -2.37
CA VAL A 285 11.14 34.56 -2.52
C VAL A 285 12.23 34.57 -1.43
N SER A 286 12.34 33.44 -0.71
CA SER A 286 13.34 33.24 0.34
C SER A 286 13.83 31.80 0.36
N GLU A 287 15.09 31.61 0.75
CA GLU A 287 15.56 30.28 1.15
C GLU A 287 14.85 29.82 2.43
N ALA A 288 14.84 28.53 2.66
CA ALA A 288 14.41 27.96 3.95
C ALA A 288 15.50 28.17 5.03
N ILE A 289 15.08 28.30 6.29
CA ILE A 289 16.01 28.26 7.44
C ILE A 289 16.78 26.92 7.40
N GLU A 290 16.03 25.82 7.29
CA GLU A 290 16.57 24.47 7.10
C GLU A 290 15.84 23.85 5.91
N PRO A 291 16.53 23.53 4.80
CA PRO A 291 15.91 22.85 3.69
C PRO A 291 15.62 21.37 4.03
N ILE A 292 14.61 20.81 3.40
CA ILE A 292 14.33 19.37 3.46
C ILE A 292 15.31 18.67 2.51
N VAL A 293 16.17 17.80 3.04
CA VAL A 293 17.19 17.12 2.23
C VAL A 293 16.94 15.62 2.22
N TYR A 294 16.88 15.03 1.03
CA TYR A 294 16.81 13.59 0.80
C TYR A 294 18.11 13.07 0.21
N TYR A 295 18.53 11.90 0.68
CA TYR A 295 19.72 11.23 0.18
C TYR A 295 19.35 9.93 -0.52
N VAL A 296 19.74 9.81 -1.80
CA VAL A 296 19.57 8.58 -2.60
C VAL A 296 20.64 7.56 -2.23
N ASP A 297 20.22 6.32 -1.98
CA ASP A 297 21.09 5.17 -1.70
C ASP A 297 22.17 5.01 -2.78
N ARG A 298 23.42 4.89 -2.35
CA ARG A 298 24.55 4.63 -3.25
C ARG A 298 24.45 3.30 -4.00
N GLY A 299 23.66 2.36 -3.46
CA GLY A 299 23.38 1.07 -4.09
C GLY A 299 22.48 1.12 -5.32
N ALA A 300 21.83 2.25 -5.61
CA ALA A 300 21.07 2.43 -6.84
C ALA A 300 22.03 2.54 -8.06
N PRO A 301 21.87 1.69 -9.11
CA PRO A 301 22.76 1.72 -10.27
C PRO A 301 22.41 2.89 -11.21
N GLU A 302 23.36 3.28 -12.08
CA GLU A 302 23.03 4.14 -13.22
C GLU A 302 22.36 3.34 -14.34
N PRO A 303 21.41 3.92 -15.10
CA PRO A 303 20.89 5.30 -15.02
C PRO A 303 19.73 5.49 -14.03
N VAL A 304 19.38 4.48 -13.26
CA VAL A 304 18.27 4.51 -12.27
C VAL A 304 18.52 5.62 -11.25
N ARG A 305 19.71 5.68 -10.67
CA ARG A 305 20.05 6.68 -9.64
C ARG A 305 19.82 8.11 -10.12
N SER A 306 20.26 8.42 -11.34
CA SER A 306 20.03 9.73 -11.96
C SER A 306 18.54 10.05 -12.13
N ALA A 307 17.71 9.05 -12.51
CA ALA A 307 16.28 9.22 -12.62
C ALA A 307 15.61 9.48 -11.26
N LEU A 308 16.04 8.77 -10.21
CA LEU A 308 15.52 8.96 -8.85
C LEU A 308 15.83 10.36 -8.31
N LEU A 309 17.06 10.85 -8.53
CA LEU A 309 17.46 12.21 -8.16
C LEU A 309 16.60 13.26 -8.87
N GLU A 310 16.44 13.11 -10.19
CA GLU A 310 15.65 14.04 -11.01
C GLU A 310 14.20 14.07 -10.56
N GLY A 311 13.56 12.90 -10.39
CA GLY A 311 12.16 12.81 -9.98
C GLY A 311 11.90 13.42 -8.61
N GLY A 312 12.73 13.13 -7.62
CA GLY A 312 12.60 13.72 -6.29
C GLY A 312 12.74 15.25 -6.30
N ARG A 313 13.62 15.79 -7.15
CA ARG A 313 13.82 17.25 -7.30
C ARG A 313 12.64 17.98 -7.92
N TRP A 314 11.71 17.29 -8.59
CA TRP A 314 10.53 17.93 -9.18
C TRP A 314 9.70 18.70 -8.15
N TRP A 315 9.69 18.28 -6.88
CA TRP A 315 8.96 18.97 -5.82
C TRP A 315 9.41 20.43 -5.60
N ASN A 316 10.64 20.81 -6.01
CA ASN A 316 11.05 22.21 -5.96
C ASN A 316 10.12 23.12 -6.75
N GLN A 317 9.53 22.66 -7.85
CA GLN A 317 8.55 23.44 -8.62
C GLN A 317 7.34 23.85 -7.76
N ALA A 318 6.93 23.00 -6.84
CA ALA A 318 5.81 23.29 -5.93
C ALA A 318 6.25 24.24 -4.80
N PHE A 319 7.45 24.08 -4.25
CA PHE A 319 8.00 24.98 -3.24
C PHE A 319 8.33 26.38 -3.81
N GLU A 320 8.86 26.45 -5.02
CA GLU A 320 9.09 27.71 -5.75
C GLU A 320 7.78 28.48 -6.01
N ALA A 321 6.70 27.77 -6.35
CA ALA A 321 5.38 28.37 -6.57
C ALA A 321 4.83 29.08 -5.32
N ILE A 322 5.31 28.74 -4.12
CA ILE A 322 4.94 29.39 -2.85
C ILE A 322 6.06 30.29 -2.31
N GLY A 323 7.04 30.62 -3.15
CA GLY A 323 8.09 31.59 -2.85
C GLY A 323 9.23 31.04 -2.00
N TYR A 324 9.49 29.74 -2.03
CA TYR A 324 10.75 29.20 -1.50
C TYR A 324 11.78 29.03 -2.61
N LYS A 325 13.06 29.17 -2.27
CA LYS A 325 14.20 28.85 -3.10
C LYS A 325 14.97 27.71 -2.46
N ASP A 326 15.24 26.65 -3.23
CA ASP A 326 16.02 25.49 -2.81
C ASP A 326 15.54 24.83 -1.49
N ALA A 327 14.22 24.85 -1.26
CA ALA A 327 13.63 24.34 -0.02
C ALA A 327 13.69 22.82 0.09
N LEU A 328 13.74 22.12 -1.04
CA LEU A 328 13.91 20.67 -1.07
C LEU A 328 15.15 20.34 -1.92
N ARG A 329 16.03 19.48 -1.37
CA ARG A 329 17.22 18.99 -2.05
C ARG A 329 17.20 17.49 -2.11
N VAL A 330 17.59 16.92 -3.25
CA VAL A 330 17.78 15.48 -3.40
C VAL A 330 19.20 15.25 -3.93
N GLU A 331 20.00 14.56 -3.15
CA GLU A 331 21.43 14.40 -3.35
C GLU A 331 21.84 12.93 -3.27
N ILE A 332 23.01 12.58 -3.79
CA ILE A 332 23.59 11.26 -3.56
C ILE A 332 24.09 11.22 -2.11
N MET A 333 23.83 10.13 -1.41
CA MET A 333 24.30 9.98 -0.02
C MET A 333 25.83 10.04 0.06
N PRO A 334 26.41 11.04 0.76
CA PRO A 334 27.85 11.11 0.95
C PRO A 334 28.39 9.91 1.75
N PRO A 335 29.66 9.51 1.58
CA PRO A 335 30.24 8.36 2.29
C PRO A 335 30.19 8.47 3.81
N GLU A 336 30.28 9.68 4.35
CA GLU A 336 30.25 10.00 5.77
C GLU A 336 28.85 10.04 6.38
N VAL A 337 27.81 10.09 5.57
CA VAL A 337 26.41 10.05 6.04
C VAL A 337 25.99 8.61 6.29
N ASP A 338 25.51 8.37 7.50
CA ASP A 338 24.94 7.09 7.87
C ASP A 338 23.39 7.14 7.72
N PRO A 339 22.78 6.25 6.93
CA PRO A 339 21.32 6.23 6.75
C PRO A 339 20.53 5.88 8.02
N MET A 340 21.23 5.50 9.08
CA MET A 340 20.64 5.21 10.39
C MET A 340 20.49 6.45 11.27
N ASP A 341 21.21 7.52 10.97
CA ASP A 341 21.06 8.79 11.67
C ASP A 341 19.74 9.45 11.28
N VAL A 342 18.89 9.68 12.27
CA VAL A 342 17.52 10.19 12.07
C VAL A 342 17.45 11.56 11.42
N ARG A 343 18.55 12.31 11.42
CA ARG A 343 18.65 13.64 10.80
C ARG A 343 18.58 13.62 9.27
N TYR A 344 18.70 12.45 8.64
CA TYR A 344 18.78 12.32 7.19
C TYR A 344 17.57 11.58 6.62
N ASN A 345 16.82 12.22 5.71
CA ASN A 345 15.80 11.53 4.93
C ASN A 345 16.46 10.67 3.85
N VAL A 346 15.91 9.49 3.57
CA VAL A 346 16.56 8.52 2.68
C VAL A 346 15.62 7.98 1.60
N ILE A 347 16.19 7.80 0.39
CA ILE A 347 15.55 7.11 -0.72
C ILE A 347 16.33 5.82 -0.96
N GLN A 348 15.76 4.67 -0.59
CA GLN A 348 16.39 3.37 -0.64
C GLN A 348 16.01 2.61 -1.91
N TRP A 349 16.99 1.96 -2.54
CA TRP A 349 16.80 1.02 -3.63
C TRP A 349 16.74 -0.40 -3.07
N VAL A 350 15.60 -1.09 -3.20
CA VAL A 350 15.35 -2.36 -2.52
C VAL A 350 15.15 -3.48 -3.53
N HIS A 351 15.86 -4.60 -3.34
CA HIS A 351 15.69 -5.81 -4.14
C HIS A 351 14.69 -6.77 -3.48
N ARG A 352 13.84 -7.38 -4.30
CA ARG A 352 12.83 -8.36 -3.90
C ARG A 352 12.77 -9.51 -4.88
N SER A 353 12.29 -10.67 -4.45
CA SER A 353 12.15 -11.85 -5.31
C SER A 353 11.06 -11.74 -6.36
N THR A 354 10.03 -10.95 -6.08
CA THR A 354 8.89 -10.73 -6.94
C THR A 354 8.65 -9.24 -7.11
N ARG A 355 7.90 -8.86 -8.15
CA ARG A 355 7.42 -7.50 -8.30
C ARG A 355 6.54 -7.14 -7.11
N GLY A 356 6.81 -6.01 -6.52
CA GLY A 356 6.02 -5.46 -5.43
C GLY A 356 5.88 -3.95 -5.56
N TRP A 357 5.17 -3.36 -4.61
CA TRP A 357 4.98 -1.92 -4.56
C TRP A 357 6.15 -1.20 -3.89
N SER A 358 6.37 0.04 -4.29
CA SER A 358 7.21 1.00 -3.57
C SER A 358 6.38 1.70 -2.50
N TYR A 359 7.02 2.35 -1.54
CA TYR A 359 6.31 3.12 -0.51
C TYR A 359 7.19 4.22 0.07
N GLY A 360 6.54 5.32 0.46
CA GLY A 360 7.13 6.40 1.26
C GLY A 360 6.49 6.41 2.64
N ASN A 361 7.31 6.27 3.68
CA ASN A 361 6.90 6.32 5.08
C ASN A 361 7.62 7.43 5.82
N SER A 362 7.00 7.93 6.90
CA SER A 362 7.58 9.00 7.72
C SER A 362 7.55 8.64 9.19
N LEU A 363 8.63 8.99 9.91
CA LEU A 363 8.59 9.08 11.36
C LEU A 363 7.95 10.40 11.74
N LEU A 364 6.89 10.34 12.53
CA LEU A 364 6.12 11.49 12.98
C LEU A 364 6.28 11.71 14.48
N ASP A 365 6.18 12.98 14.90
CA ASP A 365 5.83 13.32 16.27
C ASP A 365 4.30 13.23 16.42
N PRO A 366 3.76 12.21 17.13
CA PRO A 366 2.31 12.04 17.25
C PRO A 366 1.63 13.14 18.09
N ARG A 367 2.39 14.03 18.72
CA ARG A 367 1.86 15.17 19.47
C ARG A 367 1.43 16.31 18.55
N THR A 368 2.14 16.48 17.43
CA THR A 368 2.06 17.68 16.56
C THR A 368 1.83 17.41 15.10
N GLY A 369 2.16 16.21 14.61
CA GLY A 369 2.19 15.87 13.18
C GLY A 369 3.46 16.33 12.46
N GLU A 370 4.50 16.75 13.20
CA GLU A 370 5.79 17.09 12.60
C GLU A 370 6.48 15.83 12.07
N ILE A 371 6.88 15.84 10.80
CA ILE A 371 7.68 14.77 10.21
C ILE A 371 9.13 14.94 10.66
N ILE A 372 9.65 13.92 11.34
CA ILE A 372 11.02 13.86 11.86
C ILE A 372 11.96 13.33 10.77
N GLN A 373 11.55 12.28 10.05
CA GLN A 373 12.34 11.66 9.00
C GLN A 373 11.42 11.04 7.94
N GLY A 374 11.73 11.27 6.66
CA GLY A 374 11.12 10.57 5.54
C GLY A 374 11.96 9.38 5.09
N ARG A 375 11.34 8.24 4.81
CA ARG A 375 11.97 7.03 4.29
C ARG A 375 11.21 6.52 3.07
N VAL A 376 11.88 6.55 1.92
CA VAL A 376 11.36 6.05 0.64
C VAL A 376 12.00 4.70 0.34
N SER A 377 11.20 3.70 -0.04
CA SER A 377 11.64 2.37 -0.47
C SER A 377 11.16 2.09 -1.88
N LEU A 378 12.09 1.99 -2.84
CA LEU A 378 11.81 1.77 -4.25
C LEU A 378 12.23 0.36 -4.67
N GLY A 379 11.28 -0.40 -5.19
CA GLY A 379 11.50 -1.79 -5.62
C GLY A 379 12.17 -1.89 -6.99
N SER A 380 13.30 -2.60 -7.07
CA SER A 380 14.12 -2.72 -8.28
C SER A 380 13.46 -3.46 -9.45
N LEU A 381 12.49 -4.35 -9.18
CA LEU A 381 11.80 -5.07 -10.25
C LEU A 381 10.72 -4.24 -10.95
N ARG A 382 10.49 -3.02 -10.48
CA ARG A 382 9.56 -2.11 -11.16
C ARG A 382 10.03 -1.73 -12.55
N ASP A 383 11.31 -1.45 -12.70
CA ASP A 383 11.93 -1.11 -13.98
C ASP A 383 11.79 -2.27 -15.00
N ARG A 384 11.89 -3.51 -14.54
CA ARG A 384 11.73 -4.70 -15.40
C ARG A 384 10.31 -4.85 -15.94
N GLN A 385 9.31 -4.55 -15.13
CA GLN A 385 7.91 -4.59 -15.58
C GLN A 385 7.61 -3.53 -16.63
N ASP A 386 8.02 -2.31 -16.40
CA ASP A 386 7.79 -1.23 -17.36
C ASP A 386 8.53 -1.51 -18.68
N PHE A 387 9.71 -2.12 -18.59
CA PHE A 387 10.45 -2.57 -19.78
C PHE A 387 9.66 -3.65 -20.55
N LEU A 388 9.07 -4.63 -19.87
CA LEU A 388 8.26 -5.70 -20.47
C LEU A 388 7.02 -5.14 -21.19
N ILE A 389 6.36 -4.12 -20.61
CA ILE A 389 5.24 -3.43 -21.25
C ILE A 389 5.71 -2.74 -22.55
N ALA A 390 6.85 -2.05 -22.51
CA ALA A 390 7.40 -1.38 -23.67
C ALA A 390 7.82 -2.38 -24.77
N GLU A 391 8.44 -3.52 -24.42
CA GLU A 391 8.73 -4.62 -25.34
C GLU A 391 7.48 -5.11 -26.05
N GLY A 392 6.41 -5.32 -25.30
CA GLY A 392 5.14 -5.80 -25.84
C GLY A 392 4.46 -4.81 -26.77
N LEU A 393 4.51 -3.51 -26.45
CA LEU A 393 3.91 -2.47 -27.28
C LEU A 393 4.68 -2.19 -28.57
N LEU A 394 6.02 -2.24 -28.54
CA LEU A 394 6.87 -1.78 -29.64
C LEU A 394 7.41 -2.89 -30.53
N ALA A 395 7.46 -4.15 -30.06
CA ALA A 395 8.14 -5.27 -30.73
C ALA A 395 9.56 -4.82 -31.22
N PRO A 396 10.46 -4.47 -30.28
CA PRO A 396 11.64 -3.65 -30.61
C PRO A 396 12.82 -4.43 -31.20
N TYR A 397 12.79 -5.77 -31.14
CA TYR A 397 13.91 -6.61 -31.55
C TYR A 397 13.79 -7.01 -33.04
N ASP A 398 14.43 -6.22 -33.87
CA ASP A 398 14.63 -6.56 -35.27
C ASP A 398 15.92 -7.40 -35.45
N LYS A 399 16.40 -7.45 -36.69
CA LYS A 399 17.64 -8.18 -37.02
C LYS A 399 18.90 -7.69 -36.30
N THR A 400 18.87 -6.52 -35.62
CA THR A 400 19.99 -5.94 -34.90
C THR A 400 20.08 -6.43 -33.45
N ASN A 401 19.02 -7.09 -32.97
CA ASN A 401 18.87 -7.55 -31.56
C ASN A 401 19.16 -6.46 -30.50
N THR A 402 19.08 -5.20 -30.90
CA THR A 402 19.33 -4.06 -30.00
C THR A 402 18.00 -3.46 -29.56
N ALA A 403 17.79 -3.43 -28.25
CA ALA A 403 16.63 -2.76 -27.67
C ALA A 403 16.64 -1.27 -28.07
N SER A 404 15.52 -0.79 -28.59
CA SER A 404 15.37 0.64 -28.90
C SER A 404 15.58 1.50 -27.64
N PRO A 405 16.35 2.61 -27.72
CA PRO A 405 16.50 3.54 -26.62
C PRO A 405 15.17 4.04 -26.02
N LYS A 406 14.10 4.05 -26.83
CA LYS A 406 12.75 4.44 -26.39
C LYS A 406 12.19 3.58 -25.25
N LEU A 407 12.59 2.30 -25.16
CA LEU A 407 12.18 1.43 -24.06
C LEU A 407 12.76 1.91 -22.74
N LEU A 408 14.08 2.12 -22.71
CA LEU A 408 14.76 2.60 -21.53
C LEU A 408 14.26 3.99 -21.12
N GLU A 409 13.98 4.86 -22.08
CA GLU A 409 13.46 6.20 -21.83
C GLU A 409 12.09 6.17 -21.15
N MET A 410 11.18 5.30 -21.56
CA MET A 410 9.88 5.09 -20.91
C MET A 410 10.07 4.59 -19.47
N VAL A 411 10.94 3.63 -19.23
CA VAL A 411 11.25 3.10 -17.89
C VAL A 411 11.79 4.19 -16.98
N LEU A 412 12.75 4.98 -17.48
CA LEU A 412 13.33 6.08 -16.71
C LEU A 412 12.31 7.19 -16.43
N ALA A 413 11.41 7.47 -17.37
CA ALA A 413 10.31 8.42 -17.14
C ALA A 413 9.38 7.94 -16.00
N ARG A 414 9.07 6.63 -15.97
CA ARG A 414 8.32 6.05 -14.85
C ARG A 414 9.06 6.13 -13.52
N LEU A 415 10.37 5.84 -13.50
CA LEU A 415 11.18 5.91 -12.28
C LEU A 415 11.27 7.34 -11.72
N ARG A 416 11.35 8.37 -12.60
CA ARG A 416 11.26 9.78 -12.18
C ARG A 416 9.93 10.06 -11.50
N GLN A 417 8.83 9.68 -12.14
CA GLN A 417 7.48 9.88 -11.60
C GLN A 417 7.31 9.10 -10.28
N LEU A 418 7.80 7.86 -10.19
CA LEU A 418 7.74 7.05 -8.98
C LEU A 418 8.55 7.67 -7.84
N SER A 419 9.74 8.16 -8.11
CA SER A 419 10.56 8.87 -7.11
C SER A 419 9.83 10.11 -6.58
N ALA A 420 9.24 10.91 -7.46
CA ALA A 420 8.42 12.06 -7.05
C ALA A 420 7.22 11.62 -6.20
N HIS A 421 6.52 10.55 -6.59
CA HIS A 421 5.38 10.01 -5.88
C HIS A 421 5.73 9.61 -4.45
N GLU A 422 6.75 8.77 -4.28
CA GLU A 422 7.15 8.26 -2.95
C GLU A 422 7.73 9.37 -2.05
N VAL A 423 8.45 10.34 -2.62
CA VAL A 423 8.86 11.55 -1.89
C VAL A 423 7.64 12.36 -1.45
N GLY A 424 6.60 12.45 -2.30
CA GLY A 424 5.35 13.11 -1.96
C GLY A 424 4.69 12.55 -0.69
N HIS A 425 4.67 11.22 -0.54
CA HIS A 425 4.19 10.58 0.69
C HIS A 425 4.99 11.03 1.91
N THR A 426 6.29 11.14 1.79
CA THR A 426 7.17 11.58 2.88
C THR A 426 7.16 13.11 3.10
N LEU A 427 6.48 13.86 2.22
CA LEU A 427 6.09 15.26 2.45
C LEU A 427 4.71 15.38 3.10
N GLY A 428 4.05 14.26 3.40
CA GLY A 428 2.76 14.19 4.07
C GLY A 428 1.56 13.96 3.14
N LEU A 429 1.76 13.79 1.83
CA LEU A 429 0.66 13.71 0.85
C LEU A 429 0.11 12.27 0.72
N GLN A 430 -1.20 12.17 0.64
CA GLN A 430 -1.92 10.95 0.28
C GLN A 430 -2.06 10.83 -1.24
N HIS A 431 -2.48 9.65 -1.74
CA HIS A 431 -2.82 9.47 -3.15
C HIS A 431 -3.92 10.42 -3.60
N ASN A 432 -3.82 10.94 -4.83
CA ASN A 432 -4.90 11.65 -5.49
C ASN A 432 -5.24 11.01 -6.84
N TYR A 433 -6.27 10.19 -6.86
CA TYR A 433 -6.74 9.46 -8.04
C TYR A 433 -7.72 10.25 -8.92
N ALA A 434 -8.03 11.49 -8.57
CA ALA A 434 -8.80 12.40 -9.42
C ALA A 434 -7.92 13.24 -10.37
N ALA A 435 -6.66 12.85 -10.56
CA ALA A 435 -5.68 13.61 -11.33
C ALA A 435 -5.74 13.32 -12.84
N SER A 436 -6.04 12.09 -13.26
CA SER A 436 -6.07 11.67 -14.67
C SER A 436 -7.01 12.52 -15.53
N PRO A 437 -8.28 12.79 -15.13
CA PRO A 437 -9.20 13.59 -15.93
C PRO A 437 -8.79 15.06 -16.12
N VAL A 438 -7.90 15.57 -15.26
CA VAL A 438 -7.44 16.97 -15.26
C VAL A 438 -6.01 17.08 -15.78
N GLY A 439 -5.65 16.25 -16.75
CA GLY A 439 -4.37 16.35 -17.46
C GLY A 439 -3.17 15.88 -16.64
N ARG A 440 -3.31 14.82 -15.85
CA ARG A 440 -2.25 14.30 -14.98
C ARG A 440 -1.85 15.33 -13.93
N ALA A 441 -2.85 15.86 -13.22
CA ALA A 441 -2.70 16.99 -12.32
C ALA A 441 -1.88 16.69 -11.07
N SER A 442 -1.52 15.43 -10.79
CA SER A 442 -0.77 15.05 -9.60
C SER A 442 0.19 13.89 -9.87
N VAL A 443 1.39 13.97 -9.30
CA VAL A 443 2.30 12.82 -9.21
C VAL A 443 1.84 11.81 -8.15
N MET A 444 0.90 12.18 -7.27
CA MET A 444 0.32 11.29 -6.26
C MET A 444 -0.74 10.35 -6.82
N ASP A 445 -0.92 10.32 -8.14
CA ASP A 445 -1.70 9.35 -8.88
C ASP A 445 -0.85 8.11 -9.23
N TYR A 446 -1.52 7.02 -9.64
CA TYR A 446 -0.90 5.86 -10.26
C TYR A 446 -1.14 5.91 -11.78
N PRO A 447 -0.25 6.52 -12.56
CA PRO A 447 -0.45 6.63 -14.00
C PRO A 447 -0.09 5.33 -14.72
N ALA A 448 -0.96 4.85 -15.65
CA ALA A 448 -0.56 3.87 -16.64
C ALA A 448 0.32 4.51 -17.72
N PRO A 449 1.21 3.74 -18.39
CA PRO A 449 1.93 4.27 -19.54
C PRO A 449 0.95 4.61 -20.66
N ARG A 450 0.88 5.88 -21.01
CA ARG A 450 0.01 6.34 -22.08
C ARG A 450 0.64 6.08 -23.44
N ALA A 451 -0.06 5.34 -24.29
CA ALA A 451 0.34 5.12 -25.66
C ALA A 451 -0.68 5.71 -26.62
N LYS A 452 -0.21 6.24 -27.74
CA LYS A 452 -1.02 6.69 -28.87
C LYS A 452 -0.53 5.99 -30.13
N LEU A 453 -1.41 5.75 -31.09
CA LEU A 453 -0.97 5.23 -32.37
C LEU A 453 -0.34 6.37 -33.19
N GLY A 454 0.88 6.13 -33.64
CA GLY A 454 1.55 6.96 -34.65
C GLY A 454 0.87 6.88 -36.02
N PRO A 455 1.25 7.74 -36.97
CA PRO A 455 0.75 7.70 -38.35
C PRO A 455 1.03 6.38 -39.08
N ASP A 456 2.05 5.67 -38.66
CA ASP A 456 2.47 4.34 -39.13
C ASP A 456 1.74 3.17 -38.44
N GLY A 457 0.81 3.46 -37.52
CA GLY A 457 0.12 2.45 -36.73
C GLY A 457 0.95 1.83 -35.62
N VAL A 458 2.16 2.34 -35.35
CA VAL A 458 3.00 1.90 -34.26
C VAL A 458 2.65 2.66 -32.97
N PRO A 459 2.58 2.01 -31.81
CA PRO A 459 2.41 2.73 -30.56
C PRO A 459 3.55 3.70 -30.29
N ASP A 460 3.21 4.95 -30.00
CA ASP A 460 4.14 6.01 -29.57
C ASP A 460 4.09 6.16 -28.06
N LEU A 461 5.25 6.01 -27.40
CA LEU A 461 5.44 6.09 -25.95
C LEU A 461 6.16 7.37 -25.51
N SER A 462 6.34 8.36 -26.40
CA SER A 462 7.08 9.60 -26.10
C SER A 462 6.39 10.45 -25.01
N ASP A 463 5.08 10.28 -24.82
CA ASP A 463 4.25 10.91 -23.79
C ASP A 463 3.72 9.87 -22.78
N ALA A 464 4.48 8.77 -22.53
CA ALA A 464 4.00 7.70 -21.65
C ALA A 464 3.74 8.20 -20.22
N TYR A 465 4.59 9.05 -19.69
CA TYR A 465 4.46 9.63 -18.36
C TYR A 465 4.67 11.15 -18.39
N ALA A 466 3.98 11.87 -17.51
CA ALA A 466 4.17 13.32 -17.34
C ALA A 466 5.57 13.62 -16.80
N LYS A 467 6.07 14.81 -17.12
CA LYS A 467 7.33 15.34 -16.59
C LYS A 467 7.03 16.49 -15.61
N GLY A 468 7.69 16.47 -14.46
CA GLY A 468 7.51 17.52 -13.43
C GLY A 468 6.31 17.26 -12.54
N ILE A 469 6.00 18.24 -11.69
CA ILE A 469 4.93 18.22 -10.69
C ILE A 469 3.61 18.65 -11.34
N GLY A 470 2.52 18.06 -10.88
CA GLY A 470 1.17 18.43 -11.32
C GLY A 470 0.64 19.71 -10.66
N GLU A 471 -0.41 20.28 -11.25
CA GLU A 471 -1.01 21.52 -10.75
C GLU A 471 -1.70 21.32 -9.39
N TRP A 472 -2.26 20.14 -9.13
CA TRP A 472 -2.80 19.82 -7.80
C TRP A 472 -1.69 19.70 -6.75
N ASP A 473 -0.53 19.14 -7.11
CA ASP A 473 0.61 19.01 -6.20
C ASP A 473 1.08 20.38 -5.68
N LYS A 474 1.07 21.40 -6.54
CA LYS A 474 1.37 22.79 -6.14
C LYS A 474 0.36 23.32 -5.13
N VAL A 475 -0.92 23.00 -5.31
CA VAL A 475 -1.99 23.39 -4.37
C VAL A 475 -1.80 22.68 -3.03
N ALA A 476 -1.51 21.39 -3.05
CA ALA A 476 -1.28 20.61 -1.84
C ALA A 476 -0.07 21.14 -1.06
N ILE A 477 1.05 21.41 -1.73
CA ILE A 477 2.24 22.01 -1.09
C ILE A 477 1.93 23.43 -0.58
N ALA A 478 1.15 24.23 -1.30
CA ALA A 478 0.71 25.54 -0.81
C ALA A 478 -0.11 25.41 0.47
N TYR A 479 -1.05 24.47 0.52
CA TYR A 479 -1.80 24.21 1.74
C TYR A 479 -0.89 23.78 2.90
N GLY A 480 0.03 22.86 2.70
CA GLY A 480 0.84 22.28 3.75
C GLY A 480 2.00 23.16 4.22
N TYR A 481 2.63 23.90 3.31
CA TYR A 481 3.96 24.47 3.56
C TYR A 481 4.08 25.99 3.37
N GLN A 482 3.05 26.66 2.86
CA GLN A 482 3.14 28.12 2.69
C GLN A 482 3.27 28.84 4.03
N ASP A 483 4.26 29.70 4.15
CA ASP A 483 4.39 30.66 5.22
C ASP A 483 3.60 31.93 4.90
N PHE A 484 2.99 32.51 5.93
CA PHE A 484 2.21 33.72 5.81
C PHE A 484 2.85 34.86 6.60
N PRO A 485 2.85 36.10 6.07
CA PRO A 485 3.28 37.26 6.83
C PRO A 485 2.49 37.46 8.11
N ALA A 486 3.11 38.12 9.09
CA ALA A 486 2.45 38.45 10.35
C ALA A 486 1.13 39.24 10.10
N GLY A 487 0.09 38.86 10.83
CA GLY A 487 -1.25 39.46 10.68
C GLY A 487 -2.15 38.84 9.60
N THR A 488 -1.66 37.89 8.82
CA THR A 488 -2.48 37.12 7.87
C THR A 488 -3.41 36.17 8.61
N ASN A 489 -4.69 36.16 8.23
CA ASN A 489 -5.61 35.10 8.67
C ASN A 489 -5.28 33.80 7.88
N GLU A 490 -4.47 32.96 8.46
CA GLU A 490 -3.97 31.72 7.84
C GLU A 490 -5.13 30.79 7.40
N ALA A 491 -6.14 30.60 8.26
CA ALA A 491 -7.27 29.73 7.94
C ALA A 491 -8.03 30.22 6.70
N GLN A 492 -8.25 31.53 6.57
CA GLN A 492 -8.91 32.10 5.41
C GLN A 492 -8.04 32.02 4.14
N ALA A 493 -6.73 32.21 4.26
CA ALA A 493 -5.80 32.09 3.13
C ALA A 493 -5.73 30.66 2.60
N LEU A 494 -5.62 29.67 3.48
CA LEU A 494 -5.61 28.26 3.13
C LEU A 494 -6.93 27.81 2.48
N ASP A 495 -8.06 28.25 3.02
CA ASP A 495 -9.37 27.97 2.43
C ASP A 495 -9.49 28.55 1.02
N ARG A 496 -8.98 29.77 0.80
CA ARG A 496 -8.95 30.38 -0.54
C ARG A 496 -8.12 29.54 -1.51
N THR A 497 -6.95 29.07 -1.10
CA THR A 497 -6.10 28.20 -1.93
C THR A 497 -6.86 26.98 -2.42
N LEU A 498 -7.58 26.28 -1.54
CA LEU A 498 -8.35 25.09 -1.90
C LEU A 498 -9.59 25.43 -2.74
N SER A 499 -10.29 26.49 -2.42
CA SER A 499 -11.50 26.91 -3.15
C SER A 499 -11.18 27.37 -4.58
N GLU A 500 -10.09 28.10 -4.79
CA GLU A 500 -9.61 28.50 -6.12
C GLU A 500 -9.14 27.28 -6.94
N ALA A 501 -8.47 26.31 -6.32
CA ALA A 501 -8.09 25.06 -6.97
C ALA A 501 -9.33 24.28 -7.43
N PHE A 502 -10.31 24.15 -6.57
CA PHE A 502 -11.58 23.51 -6.87
C PHE A 502 -12.34 24.20 -8.02
N ALA A 503 -12.37 25.55 -8.04
CA ALA A 503 -12.97 26.32 -9.14
C ALA A 503 -12.29 26.03 -10.50
N ARG A 504 -11.00 25.69 -10.50
CA ARG A 504 -10.24 25.28 -11.68
C ARG A 504 -10.46 23.79 -12.05
N GLY A 505 -11.26 23.04 -11.28
CA GLY A 505 -11.51 21.61 -11.47
C GLY A 505 -10.46 20.67 -10.85
N LEU A 506 -9.52 21.21 -10.07
CA LEU A 506 -8.54 20.42 -9.33
C LEU A 506 -9.21 19.85 -8.08
N MET A 507 -9.37 18.53 -8.04
CA MET A 507 -10.07 17.83 -6.96
C MET A 507 -9.12 16.85 -6.27
N TYR A 508 -9.52 16.44 -5.06
CA TYR A 508 -8.86 15.39 -4.31
C TYR A 508 -9.85 14.26 -4.02
N LEU A 509 -9.51 13.05 -4.48
CA LEU A 509 -10.15 11.78 -4.14
C LEU A 509 -9.06 10.73 -3.98
N THR A 510 -9.21 9.86 -2.99
CA THR A 510 -8.13 8.97 -2.57
C THR A 510 -8.50 7.48 -2.67
N ASP A 511 -7.80 6.63 -1.97
CA ASP A 511 -7.89 5.17 -2.02
C ASP A 511 -9.31 4.64 -1.78
N GLN A 512 -10.02 5.15 -0.79
CA GLN A 512 -11.41 4.76 -0.49
C GLN A 512 -12.36 4.99 -1.66
N ASP A 513 -12.06 5.96 -2.53
CA ASP A 513 -12.88 6.36 -3.66
C ASP A 513 -12.52 5.60 -4.94
N ALA A 514 -11.32 5.04 -4.99
CA ALA A 514 -10.71 4.51 -6.20
C ALA A 514 -10.47 2.99 -6.19
N ARG A 515 -10.02 2.40 -5.06
CA ARG A 515 -9.50 1.01 -5.05
C ARG A 515 -10.56 -0.07 -5.16
N ALA A 516 -11.69 0.09 -4.49
CA ALA A 516 -12.69 -0.97 -4.47
C ALA A 516 -13.34 -1.15 -5.84
N PRO A 517 -13.53 -2.39 -6.33
CA PRO A 517 -14.24 -2.65 -7.59
C PRO A 517 -15.63 -2.04 -7.63
N GLY A 518 -16.28 -1.92 -6.46
CA GLY A 518 -17.57 -1.28 -6.28
C GLY A 518 -17.55 0.23 -6.12
N SER A 519 -16.40 0.91 -6.16
CA SER A 519 -16.32 2.37 -6.01
C SER A 519 -17.25 3.12 -6.97
N ALA A 520 -17.78 4.26 -6.47
CA ALA A 520 -18.82 5.01 -7.17
C ALA A 520 -18.28 6.15 -8.04
N SER A 521 -17.11 6.71 -7.72
CA SER A 521 -16.56 7.84 -8.45
C SER A 521 -16.22 7.48 -9.90
N SER A 522 -16.71 8.27 -10.85
CA SER A 522 -16.41 8.09 -12.29
C SER A 522 -15.09 8.75 -12.70
N VAL A 523 -14.48 9.51 -11.79
CA VAL A 523 -13.29 10.34 -12.05
C VAL A 523 -12.08 9.95 -11.20
N ALA A 524 -12.21 8.93 -10.35
CA ALA A 524 -11.11 8.45 -9.51
C ALA A 524 -10.81 6.97 -9.77
N HIS A 525 -9.64 6.70 -10.34
CA HIS A 525 -9.20 5.34 -10.61
C HIS A 525 -7.68 5.23 -10.63
N LEU A 526 -7.18 4.02 -10.37
CA LEU A 526 -5.76 3.67 -10.41
C LEU A 526 -5.41 3.19 -11.83
N TRP A 527 -4.24 3.60 -12.33
CA TRP A 527 -3.69 3.11 -13.60
C TRP A 527 -4.55 3.41 -14.83
N ASP A 528 -5.40 4.43 -14.77
CA ASP A 528 -6.14 4.95 -15.92
C ASP A 528 -5.43 6.13 -16.57
N ASN A 529 -5.96 6.55 -17.69
CA ASN A 529 -5.53 7.73 -18.43
C ASN A 529 -6.73 8.49 -18.99
N GLY A 530 -6.46 9.70 -19.46
CA GLY A 530 -7.39 10.47 -20.28
C GLY A 530 -8.40 11.28 -19.48
N LYS A 531 -8.99 12.25 -20.18
CA LYS A 531 -9.99 13.14 -19.60
C LYS A 531 -11.34 12.45 -19.39
N ASN A 532 -11.64 11.47 -20.22
CA ASN A 532 -12.86 10.69 -20.16
C ASN A 532 -12.51 9.21 -20.28
N ALA A 533 -12.87 8.41 -19.28
CA ALA A 533 -12.49 7.00 -19.19
C ALA A 533 -13.02 6.15 -20.37
N ILE A 534 -14.16 6.51 -20.97
CA ILE A 534 -14.78 5.79 -22.08
C ILE A 534 -14.02 6.03 -23.38
N ASP A 535 -13.67 7.31 -23.66
CA ASP A 535 -12.90 7.68 -24.85
C ASP A 535 -11.52 7.06 -24.81
N GLU A 536 -10.89 7.08 -23.64
CA GLU A 536 -9.58 6.50 -23.48
C GLU A 536 -9.61 4.96 -23.56
N LEU A 537 -10.68 4.30 -23.08
CA LEU A 537 -10.84 2.86 -23.30
C LEU A 537 -10.88 2.53 -24.80
N THR A 538 -11.56 3.35 -25.59
CA THR A 538 -11.59 3.19 -27.04
C THR A 538 -10.18 3.34 -27.66
N ASN A 539 -9.39 4.32 -27.19
CA ASN A 539 -8.00 4.49 -27.62
C ASN A 539 -7.11 3.31 -27.20
N VAL A 540 -7.20 2.88 -25.94
CA VAL A 540 -6.44 1.74 -25.39
C VAL A 540 -6.74 0.46 -26.17
N MET A 541 -8.01 0.20 -26.53
CA MET A 541 -8.35 -0.97 -27.35
C MET A 541 -7.75 -0.91 -28.75
N LYS A 542 -7.66 0.27 -29.37
CA LYS A 542 -6.98 0.45 -30.66
C LYS A 542 -5.49 0.17 -30.56
N VAL A 543 -4.83 0.73 -29.54
CA VAL A 543 -3.39 0.49 -29.27
C VAL A 543 -3.14 -1.00 -29.02
N ARG A 544 -3.96 -1.64 -28.17
CA ARG A 544 -3.88 -3.08 -27.89
C ARG A 544 -4.00 -3.92 -29.17
N ALA A 545 -5.00 -3.62 -30.01
CA ALA A 545 -5.22 -4.35 -31.26
C ALA A 545 -4.01 -4.20 -32.19
N ALA A 546 -3.49 -3.00 -32.36
CA ALA A 546 -2.31 -2.74 -33.18
C ALA A 546 -1.05 -3.46 -32.66
N ALA A 547 -0.85 -3.47 -31.36
CA ALA A 547 0.26 -4.20 -30.73
C ALA A 547 0.13 -5.72 -30.94
N LEU A 548 -1.05 -6.30 -30.72
CA LEU A 548 -1.30 -7.73 -30.93
C LEU A 548 -1.17 -8.17 -32.37
N GLN A 549 -1.53 -7.32 -33.35
CA GLN A 549 -1.34 -7.62 -34.79
C GLN A 549 0.14 -7.70 -35.18
N ARG A 550 1.00 -7.00 -34.48
CA ARG A 550 2.46 -6.97 -34.72
C ARG A 550 3.23 -7.90 -33.81
N PHE A 551 2.53 -8.54 -32.87
CA PHE A 551 3.12 -9.37 -31.86
C PHE A 551 3.71 -10.65 -32.46
N GLY A 552 4.97 -10.96 -32.07
CA GLY A 552 5.67 -12.11 -32.60
C GLY A 552 7.10 -12.22 -32.05
N GLU A 553 7.99 -12.88 -32.77
CA GLU A 553 9.38 -13.10 -32.35
C GLU A 553 10.14 -11.81 -32.05
N ASN A 554 9.79 -10.70 -32.72
CA ASN A 554 10.41 -9.39 -32.43
C ASN A 554 10.06 -8.80 -31.07
N ASN A 555 9.19 -9.43 -30.28
CA ASN A 555 8.92 -9.03 -28.90
C ASN A 555 9.88 -9.65 -27.87
N ILE A 556 10.74 -10.58 -28.30
CA ILE A 556 11.76 -11.21 -27.45
C ILE A 556 13.14 -11.11 -28.10
N ARG A 557 14.19 -11.15 -27.28
CA ARG A 557 15.59 -11.06 -27.78
C ARG A 557 16.01 -12.31 -28.53
N GLU A 558 16.88 -12.15 -29.49
CA GLU A 558 17.55 -13.28 -30.14
C GLU A 558 18.27 -14.16 -29.10
N GLY A 559 18.11 -15.47 -29.21
CA GLY A 559 18.64 -16.43 -28.26
C GLY A 559 17.74 -16.70 -27.02
N ALA A 560 16.67 -15.93 -26.82
CA ALA A 560 15.67 -16.25 -25.81
C ALA A 560 14.80 -17.45 -26.25
N PRO A 561 14.39 -18.36 -25.34
CA PRO A 561 13.41 -19.39 -25.69
C PRO A 561 12.12 -18.76 -26.22
N ILE A 562 11.59 -19.23 -27.35
CA ILE A 562 10.34 -18.69 -27.92
C ILE A 562 9.20 -18.72 -26.91
N ALA A 563 9.16 -19.70 -26.02
CA ALA A 563 8.13 -19.81 -24.98
C ALA A 563 8.05 -18.59 -24.03
N THR A 564 9.14 -17.79 -23.89
CA THR A 564 9.13 -16.59 -23.05
C THR A 564 8.29 -15.44 -23.65
N ILE A 565 7.84 -15.58 -24.88
CA ILE A 565 6.88 -14.66 -25.51
C ILE A 565 5.56 -14.57 -24.73
N GLU A 566 5.20 -15.63 -23.97
CA GLU A 566 4.03 -15.60 -23.11
C GLU A 566 4.13 -14.51 -22.04
N GLU A 567 5.32 -14.26 -21.50
CA GLU A 567 5.54 -13.25 -20.44
C GLU A 567 5.30 -11.83 -20.97
N VAL A 568 5.71 -11.59 -22.22
CA VAL A 568 5.51 -10.31 -22.92
C VAL A 568 4.06 -10.16 -23.40
N LEU A 569 3.38 -11.28 -23.71
CA LEU A 569 1.99 -11.27 -24.16
C LEU A 569 1.03 -10.80 -23.07
N VAL A 570 1.22 -11.22 -21.81
CA VAL A 570 0.30 -10.94 -20.72
C VAL A 570 0.00 -9.44 -20.57
N PRO A 571 0.99 -8.54 -20.39
CA PRO A 571 0.72 -7.12 -20.19
C PRO A 571 0.06 -6.47 -21.42
N ILE A 572 0.27 -7.00 -22.63
CA ILE A 572 -0.33 -6.45 -23.84
C ILE A 572 -1.74 -6.99 -24.05
N TYR A 573 -1.94 -8.28 -23.81
CA TYR A 573 -3.28 -8.84 -23.88
C TYR A 573 -4.22 -8.20 -22.86
N MET A 574 -3.71 -7.93 -21.64
CA MET A 574 -4.43 -7.28 -20.56
C MET A 574 -4.22 -5.75 -20.50
N TYR A 575 -3.69 -5.12 -21.58
CA TYR A 575 -3.36 -3.71 -21.60
C TYR A 575 -4.54 -2.77 -21.26
N HIS A 576 -5.75 -3.21 -21.55
CA HIS A 576 -6.99 -2.47 -21.30
C HIS A 576 -7.55 -2.62 -19.88
N ARG A 577 -6.97 -3.50 -19.02
CA ARG A 577 -7.59 -3.90 -17.74
C ARG A 577 -8.00 -2.73 -16.85
N TYR A 578 -7.12 -1.79 -16.62
CA TYR A 578 -7.40 -0.65 -15.71
C TYR A 578 -8.32 0.40 -16.37
N GLN A 579 -8.19 0.57 -17.66
CA GLN A 579 -9.06 1.51 -18.37
C GLN A 579 -10.51 0.99 -18.49
N VAL A 580 -10.69 -0.32 -18.59
CA VAL A 580 -12.04 -0.92 -18.55
C VAL A 580 -12.65 -0.83 -17.15
N GLU A 581 -11.84 -0.94 -16.10
CA GLU A 581 -12.27 -0.70 -14.72
C GLU A 581 -12.78 0.73 -14.53
N ALA A 582 -12.01 1.72 -15.01
CA ALA A 582 -12.37 3.13 -14.95
C ALA A 582 -13.68 3.40 -15.73
N ALA A 583 -13.81 2.87 -16.94
CA ALA A 583 -15.04 3.00 -17.73
C ALA A 583 -16.24 2.30 -17.07
N ALA A 584 -16.05 1.14 -16.44
CA ALA A 584 -17.10 0.43 -15.73
C ALA A 584 -17.62 1.20 -14.50
N LYS A 585 -16.80 2.03 -13.85
CA LYS A 585 -17.23 2.89 -12.74
C LYS A 585 -18.23 3.98 -13.14
N VAL A 586 -18.26 4.36 -14.39
CA VAL A 586 -19.25 5.29 -14.93
C VAL A 586 -20.67 4.69 -14.84
N ILE A 587 -20.82 3.36 -14.95
CA ILE A 587 -22.09 2.64 -14.88
C ILE A 587 -22.54 2.56 -13.42
N GLY A 588 -23.68 3.17 -13.08
CA GLY A 588 -24.10 3.36 -11.70
C GLY A 588 -23.15 4.27 -10.93
N GLY A 589 -22.45 5.16 -11.63
CA GLY A 589 -21.47 6.09 -11.09
C GLY A 589 -22.10 7.33 -10.47
N GLN A 590 -21.36 7.93 -9.56
CA GLN A 590 -21.71 9.19 -8.91
C GLN A 590 -20.47 10.05 -8.73
N ASP A 591 -20.52 11.28 -9.23
CA ASP A 591 -19.47 12.28 -9.04
C ASP A 591 -19.72 13.07 -7.78
N TYR A 592 -18.69 13.18 -6.97
CA TYR A 592 -18.74 13.91 -5.69
C TYR A 592 -17.36 14.45 -5.34
N THR A 593 -17.33 15.28 -4.31
CA THR A 593 -16.12 15.80 -3.68
C THR A 593 -16.28 15.77 -2.17
N PHE A 594 -15.21 15.95 -1.42
CA PHE A 594 -15.28 16.11 0.04
C PHE A 594 -15.76 17.52 0.40
N SER A 595 -17.07 17.73 0.23
CA SER A 595 -17.73 19.02 0.35
C SER A 595 -17.74 19.55 1.78
N ILE A 596 -17.53 20.88 1.94
CA ILE A 596 -17.59 21.59 3.21
C ILE A 596 -18.69 22.64 3.14
N LYS A 597 -19.56 22.66 4.15
CA LYS A 597 -20.66 23.62 4.23
C LYS A 597 -20.16 25.07 4.10
N GLY A 598 -20.72 25.81 3.17
CA GLY A 598 -20.39 27.23 2.95
C GLY A 598 -19.16 27.51 2.10
N LYS A 599 -18.54 26.47 1.49
CA LYS A 599 -17.33 26.60 0.67
C LYS A 599 -17.57 26.48 -0.85
N GLY A 600 -18.82 26.56 -1.30
CA GLY A 600 -19.16 26.54 -2.73
C GLY A 600 -19.05 25.18 -3.41
N ASP A 601 -19.03 24.12 -2.62
CA ASP A 601 -18.84 22.75 -3.08
C ASP A 601 -20.04 22.22 -3.87
N ARG A 602 -19.77 21.25 -4.75
CA ARG A 602 -20.82 20.63 -5.57
C ARG A 602 -21.53 19.52 -4.80
N ASN A 603 -22.84 19.47 -4.93
CA ASN A 603 -23.61 18.32 -4.48
C ASN A 603 -23.25 17.08 -5.29
N PRO A 604 -23.28 15.87 -4.68
CA PRO A 604 -23.07 14.64 -5.43
C PRO A 604 -24.05 14.51 -6.61
N GLN A 605 -23.55 14.19 -7.79
CA GLN A 605 -24.32 14.05 -9.02
C GLN A 605 -24.24 12.63 -9.54
N ILE A 606 -25.38 12.03 -9.86
CA ILE A 606 -25.39 10.75 -10.60
C ILE A 606 -24.85 11.04 -12.01
N VAL A 607 -23.96 10.19 -12.51
CA VAL A 607 -23.45 10.30 -13.87
C VAL A 607 -24.60 10.23 -14.86
N SER A 608 -24.55 11.05 -15.93
CA SER A 608 -25.68 11.14 -16.87
C SER A 608 -26.04 9.77 -17.44
N ALA A 609 -27.33 9.55 -17.67
CA ALA A 609 -27.85 8.30 -18.22
C ALA A 609 -27.24 7.96 -19.60
N GLU A 610 -26.91 8.98 -20.38
CA GLU A 610 -26.25 8.85 -21.68
C GLU A 610 -24.84 8.30 -21.54
N GLU A 611 -24.01 8.91 -20.65
CA GLU A 611 -22.64 8.44 -20.39
C GLU A 611 -22.61 7.05 -19.78
N GLN A 612 -23.55 6.71 -18.89
CA GLN A 612 -23.65 5.36 -18.34
C GLN A 612 -23.93 4.31 -19.42
N ARG A 613 -24.86 4.57 -20.35
CA ARG A 613 -25.18 3.67 -21.46
C ARG A 613 -24.04 3.58 -22.48
N ARG A 614 -23.37 4.71 -22.74
CA ARG A 614 -22.19 4.76 -23.58
C ARG A 614 -21.04 3.92 -23.00
N ALA A 615 -20.79 4.06 -21.68
CA ALA A 615 -19.79 3.25 -20.97
C ALA A 615 -20.12 1.75 -21.08
N LEU A 616 -21.37 1.38 -20.82
CA LEU A 616 -21.81 -0.01 -20.91
C LEU A 616 -21.57 -0.59 -22.31
N ALA A 617 -21.91 0.18 -23.36
CA ALA A 617 -21.71 -0.26 -24.74
C ALA A 617 -20.23 -0.51 -25.07
N ILE A 618 -19.34 0.42 -24.70
CA ILE A 618 -17.89 0.29 -24.98
C ILE A 618 -17.24 -0.80 -24.12
N VAL A 619 -17.62 -0.94 -22.84
CA VAL A 619 -17.11 -2.03 -21.98
C VAL A 619 -17.51 -3.39 -22.53
N LEU A 620 -18.74 -3.55 -23.03
CA LEU A 620 -19.19 -4.81 -23.62
C LEU A 620 -18.48 -5.17 -24.94
N GLU A 621 -17.96 -4.20 -25.70
CA GLU A 621 -17.12 -4.48 -26.88
C GLU A 621 -15.83 -5.24 -26.50
N THR A 622 -15.30 -5.04 -25.27
CA THR A 622 -14.04 -5.66 -24.85
C THR A 622 -14.14 -7.17 -24.57
N ILE A 623 -15.36 -7.70 -24.42
CA ILE A 623 -15.60 -9.13 -24.15
C ILE A 623 -16.16 -9.87 -25.37
N LYS A 624 -16.26 -9.24 -26.52
CA LYS A 624 -16.62 -9.93 -27.75
C LYS A 624 -15.51 -10.89 -28.20
N PRO A 625 -15.85 -12.03 -28.83
CA PRO A 625 -14.85 -12.99 -29.28
C PRO A 625 -13.74 -12.37 -30.13
N GLU A 626 -14.05 -11.40 -30.99
CA GLU A 626 -13.10 -10.72 -31.86
C GLU A 626 -12.06 -9.90 -31.09
N ALA A 627 -12.48 -9.33 -29.97
CA ALA A 627 -11.59 -8.58 -29.06
C ALA A 627 -10.73 -9.50 -28.17
N LEU A 628 -11.21 -10.70 -27.87
CA LEU A 628 -10.58 -11.66 -26.98
C LEU A 628 -9.72 -12.71 -27.70
N ALA A 629 -9.92 -12.91 -29.01
CA ALA A 629 -9.16 -13.92 -29.75
C ALA A 629 -7.66 -13.58 -29.77
N VAL A 630 -6.83 -14.52 -29.34
CA VAL A 630 -5.40 -14.46 -29.62
C VAL A 630 -5.18 -14.70 -31.10
N PRO A 631 -4.39 -13.89 -31.83
CA PRO A 631 -4.16 -14.08 -33.26
C PRO A 631 -3.60 -15.47 -33.58
N GLU A 632 -4.16 -16.12 -34.61
CA GLU A 632 -3.76 -17.48 -35.01
C GLU A 632 -2.24 -17.63 -35.30
N PRO A 633 -1.56 -16.65 -35.94
CA PRO A 633 -0.11 -16.72 -36.10
C PRO A 633 0.65 -16.84 -34.80
N LEU A 634 0.15 -16.14 -33.74
CA LEU A 634 0.76 -16.18 -32.40
C LEU A 634 0.50 -17.51 -31.70
N LEU A 635 -0.70 -18.08 -31.84
CA LEU A 635 -0.99 -19.41 -31.30
C LEU A 635 -0.09 -20.50 -31.87
N ARG A 636 0.28 -20.38 -33.12
CA ARG A 636 1.20 -21.31 -33.79
C ARG A 636 2.66 -21.10 -33.39
N LEU A 637 2.98 -19.91 -32.86
CA LEU A 637 4.35 -19.55 -32.48
C LEU A 637 4.73 -20.04 -31.10
N ILE A 638 3.77 -20.10 -30.13
CA ILE A 638 4.05 -20.38 -28.73
C ILE A 638 4.25 -21.88 -28.48
N PRO A 639 5.49 -22.37 -28.23
CA PRO A 639 5.74 -23.76 -27.87
C PRO A 639 5.56 -23.97 -26.37
N PRO A 640 5.54 -25.22 -25.90
CA PRO A 640 5.64 -25.53 -24.48
C PRO A 640 6.90 -24.94 -23.86
N ARG A 641 6.80 -24.49 -22.60
CA ARG A 641 7.97 -23.98 -21.87
C ARG A 641 8.99 -25.08 -21.59
N PRO A 642 10.28 -24.83 -21.82
CA PRO A 642 11.33 -25.78 -21.52
C PRO A 642 11.56 -25.87 -20.00
N ALA A 643 12.23 -26.96 -19.57
CA ALA A 643 12.66 -27.12 -18.19
C ALA A 643 13.52 -25.92 -17.75
N GLY A 644 13.30 -25.45 -16.53
CA GLY A 644 13.96 -24.25 -15.99
C GLY A 644 13.26 -22.91 -16.27
N TYR A 645 12.17 -22.94 -17.03
CA TYR A 645 11.33 -21.75 -17.31
C TYR A 645 9.90 -21.94 -16.77
N PRO A 646 9.70 -21.99 -15.44
CA PRO A 646 8.39 -22.21 -14.85
C PRO A 646 7.45 -21.03 -15.11
N ARG A 647 6.15 -21.31 -15.14
CA ARG A 647 5.14 -20.27 -15.09
C ARG A 647 5.11 -19.62 -13.70
N THR A 648 4.81 -18.35 -13.67
CA THR A 648 4.68 -17.55 -12.46
C THR A 648 3.23 -17.09 -12.29
N ARG A 649 2.95 -16.33 -11.23
CA ARG A 649 1.65 -15.65 -11.04
C ARG A 649 1.38 -14.54 -12.07
N GLU A 650 2.39 -14.15 -12.83
CA GLU A 650 2.29 -13.12 -13.87
C GLU A 650 1.89 -13.71 -15.23
N ASP A 651 1.81 -15.05 -15.32
CA ASP A 651 1.39 -15.75 -16.51
C ASP A 651 -0.08 -16.15 -16.46
N PHE A 652 -0.70 -16.36 -17.62
CA PHE A 652 -2.02 -16.98 -17.67
C PHE A 652 -1.98 -18.38 -17.09
N ARG A 653 -2.94 -18.71 -16.24
CA ARG A 653 -3.13 -20.07 -15.74
C ARG A 653 -3.70 -20.91 -16.86
N ILE A 654 -3.16 -22.09 -17.08
CA ILE A 654 -3.54 -22.98 -18.18
C ILE A 654 -4.12 -24.30 -17.71
N ARG A 655 -5.01 -24.90 -18.51
CA ARG A 655 -5.60 -26.22 -18.28
C ARG A 655 -5.09 -27.28 -19.28
N THR A 656 -4.30 -26.87 -20.25
CA THR A 656 -3.85 -27.70 -21.40
C THR A 656 -2.39 -28.13 -21.32
N GLN A 657 -1.86 -28.24 -20.09
CA GLN A 657 -0.43 -28.53 -19.91
C GLN A 657 0.10 -29.67 -20.79
N PRO A 658 1.32 -29.53 -21.37
CA PRO A 658 2.24 -28.37 -21.25
C PRO A 658 2.00 -27.26 -22.30
N VAL A 659 1.04 -27.42 -23.20
CA VAL A 659 0.76 -26.49 -24.31
C VAL A 659 0.08 -25.22 -23.81
N PHE A 660 0.27 -24.13 -24.56
CA PHE A 660 -0.42 -22.86 -24.31
C PHE A 660 -1.94 -23.04 -24.38
N ASP A 661 -2.66 -22.53 -23.42
CA ASP A 661 -4.13 -22.58 -23.38
C ASP A 661 -4.68 -21.33 -24.09
N ALA A 662 -5.16 -21.53 -25.31
CA ALA A 662 -5.70 -20.45 -26.13
C ALA A 662 -6.95 -19.77 -25.54
N LEU A 663 -7.69 -20.45 -24.63
CA LEU A 663 -8.89 -19.90 -24.00
C LEU A 663 -8.59 -19.16 -22.67
N ALA A 664 -7.48 -19.47 -22.00
CA ALA A 664 -7.15 -18.88 -20.73
C ALA A 664 -7.02 -17.34 -20.75
N PRO A 665 -6.42 -16.69 -21.77
CA PRO A 665 -6.43 -15.24 -21.87
C PRO A 665 -7.85 -14.64 -21.98
N ALA A 666 -8.71 -15.27 -22.78
CA ALA A 666 -10.09 -14.83 -22.96
C ALA A 666 -10.90 -14.97 -21.65
N GLU A 667 -10.71 -16.07 -20.93
CA GLU A 667 -11.32 -16.31 -19.63
C GLU A 667 -10.91 -15.24 -18.63
N ALA A 668 -9.59 -14.98 -18.50
CA ALA A 668 -9.06 -13.97 -17.58
C ALA A 668 -9.60 -12.56 -17.87
N ALA A 669 -9.65 -12.15 -19.14
CA ALA A 669 -10.14 -10.84 -19.52
C ALA A 669 -11.66 -10.70 -19.35
N ALA A 670 -12.42 -11.73 -19.68
CA ALA A 670 -13.88 -11.72 -19.53
C ALA A 670 -14.30 -11.74 -18.06
N ASP A 671 -13.64 -12.56 -17.24
CA ASP A 671 -13.85 -12.59 -15.78
C ASP A 671 -13.63 -11.23 -15.17
N HIS A 672 -12.51 -10.59 -15.52
CA HIS A 672 -12.17 -9.25 -15.06
C HIS A 672 -13.29 -8.23 -15.37
N VAL A 673 -13.79 -8.21 -16.60
CA VAL A 673 -14.86 -7.28 -17.01
C VAL A 673 -16.18 -7.60 -16.34
N SER A 674 -16.58 -8.88 -16.30
CA SER A 674 -17.85 -9.34 -15.73
C SER A 674 -17.94 -9.04 -14.24
N ASN A 675 -16.87 -9.27 -13.49
CA ASN A 675 -16.79 -8.93 -12.07
C ASN A 675 -16.99 -7.43 -11.78
N PHE A 676 -16.55 -6.56 -12.69
CA PHE A 676 -16.82 -5.12 -12.57
C PHE A 676 -18.26 -4.78 -12.92
N LEU A 677 -18.81 -5.35 -14.00
CA LEU A 677 -20.17 -5.05 -14.43
C LEU A 677 -21.24 -5.58 -13.45
N LEU A 678 -21.07 -6.81 -12.94
CA LEU A 678 -21.99 -7.48 -12.02
C LEU A 678 -21.60 -7.33 -10.54
N ASN A 679 -20.75 -6.32 -10.23
CA ASN A 679 -20.38 -6.02 -8.86
C ASN A 679 -21.61 -5.64 -8.01
N GLN A 680 -21.68 -6.17 -6.79
CA GLN A 680 -22.85 -6.06 -5.91
C GLN A 680 -23.16 -4.61 -5.49
N GLU A 681 -22.15 -3.77 -5.21
CA GLU A 681 -22.34 -2.37 -4.83
C GLU A 681 -22.81 -1.54 -6.04
N ARG A 682 -22.27 -1.80 -7.22
CA ARG A 682 -22.72 -1.17 -8.47
C ARG A 682 -24.15 -1.60 -8.80
N ALA A 683 -24.48 -2.89 -8.66
CA ALA A 683 -25.83 -3.39 -8.86
C ALA A 683 -26.84 -2.72 -7.91
N ALA A 684 -26.47 -2.52 -6.64
CA ALA A 684 -27.31 -1.82 -5.67
C ALA A 684 -27.53 -0.34 -6.06
N ARG A 685 -26.49 0.36 -6.55
CA ARG A 685 -26.63 1.75 -7.03
C ARG A 685 -27.51 1.85 -8.27
N LEU A 686 -27.37 0.91 -9.21
CA LEU A 686 -28.25 0.86 -10.41
C LEU A 686 -29.72 0.71 -10.01
N VAL A 687 -30.04 -0.11 -9.02
CA VAL A 687 -31.40 -0.22 -8.48
C VAL A 687 -31.85 1.11 -7.84
N GLN A 688 -31.02 1.68 -6.99
CA GLN A 688 -31.34 2.92 -6.27
C GLN A 688 -31.49 4.12 -7.20
N PHE A 689 -30.56 4.30 -8.14
CA PHE A 689 -30.53 5.47 -9.03
C PHE A 689 -31.66 5.43 -10.03
N HIS A 690 -31.98 4.26 -10.58
CA HIS A 690 -33.14 4.07 -11.46
C HIS A 690 -34.48 4.30 -10.72
N ALA A 691 -34.60 3.84 -9.47
CA ALA A 691 -35.80 4.08 -8.67
C ALA A 691 -36.02 5.57 -8.36
N ARG A 692 -34.94 6.36 -8.21
CA ARG A 692 -35.02 7.82 -7.99
C ARG A 692 -35.27 8.61 -9.27
N ASP A 693 -34.74 8.13 -10.40
CA ASP A 693 -34.95 8.70 -11.73
C ASP A 693 -34.92 7.60 -12.79
N PRO A 694 -36.09 7.21 -13.35
CA PRO A 694 -36.20 6.13 -14.33
C PRO A 694 -35.42 6.35 -15.65
N ARG A 695 -34.93 7.55 -15.90
CA ARG A 695 -34.05 7.83 -17.05
C ARG A 695 -32.70 7.17 -16.91
N ASN A 696 -32.20 6.98 -15.67
CA ASN A 696 -30.95 6.25 -15.41
C ASN A 696 -31.11 4.79 -15.77
N PRO A 697 -30.06 4.11 -16.27
CA PRO A 697 -30.12 2.66 -16.50
C PRO A 697 -30.34 1.92 -15.19
N GLY A 698 -31.27 0.98 -15.21
CA GLY A 698 -31.51 0.08 -14.09
C GLY A 698 -30.70 -1.21 -14.21
N LEU A 699 -30.57 -1.95 -13.09
CA LEU A 699 -29.87 -3.24 -13.08
C LEU A 699 -30.42 -4.22 -14.13
N ALA A 700 -31.74 -4.26 -14.30
CA ALA A 700 -32.38 -5.13 -15.30
C ALA A 700 -31.93 -4.80 -16.72
N GLU A 701 -31.82 -3.51 -17.07
CA GLU A 701 -31.34 -3.04 -18.37
C GLU A 701 -29.87 -3.44 -18.60
N VAL A 702 -29.02 -3.26 -17.56
CA VAL A 702 -27.59 -3.62 -17.66
C VAL A 702 -27.44 -5.12 -17.87
N ILE A 703 -28.13 -5.97 -17.12
CA ILE A 703 -28.09 -7.44 -17.29
C ILE A 703 -28.61 -7.83 -18.69
N ASP A 704 -29.70 -7.22 -19.17
CA ASP A 704 -30.19 -7.50 -20.52
C ASP A 704 -29.19 -7.17 -21.61
N LYS A 705 -28.45 -6.05 -21.48
CA LYS A 705 -27.38 -5.69 -22.42
C LYS A 705 -26.21 -6.68 -22.38
N ILE A 706 -25.82 -7.11 -21.20
CA ILE A 706 -24.79 -8.17 -21.04
C ILE A 706 -25.26 -9.45 -21.75
N LEU A 707 -26.47 -9.90 -21.45
CA LEU A 707 -27.01 -11.14 -22.05
C LEU A 707 -27.20 -11.03 -23.57
N LEU A 708 -27.55 -9.83 -24.09
CA LEU A 708 -27.65 -9.58 -25.54
C LEU A 708 -26.28 -9.66 -26.23
N THR A 709 -25.23 -9.19 -25.58
CA THR A 709 -23.87 -9.21 -26.16
C THR A 709 -23.19 -10.57 -26.03
N THR A 710 -23.62 -11.39 -25.09
CA THR A 710 -23.00 -12.70 -24.77
C THR A 710 -23.89 -13.85 -25.20
N TRP A 711 -24.83 -14.30 -24.37
CA TRP A 711 -25.68 -15.45 -24.57
C TRP A 711 -26.57 -15.37 -25.82
N LYS A 712 -27.16 -14.19 -26.07
CA LYS A 712 -28.11 -13.96 -27.15
C LYS A 712 -27.46 -13.40 -28.43
N ALA A 713 -26.15 -13.24 -28.42
CA ALA A 713 -25.41 -12.90 -29.63
C ALA A 713 -25.45 -14.05 -30.66
N PRO A 714 -25.27 -13.77 -31.94
CA PRO A 714 -25.15 -14.83 -32.95
C PRO A 714 -24.06 -15.84 -32.57
N VAL A 715 -24.36 -17.12 -32.77
CA VAL A 715 -23.44 -18.19 -32.39
C VAL A 715 -22.21 -18.16 -33.32
N ALA A 716 -21.04 -17.86 -32.77
CA ALA A 716 -19.78 -17.92 -33.49
C ALA A 716 -19.36 -19.39 -33.68
N LYS A 717 -18.47 -19.62 -34.67
CA LYS A 717 -17.98 -20.98 -34.98
C LYS A 717 -16.50 -21.11 -34.65
N GLY A 718 -16.06 -22.35 -34.44
CA GLY A 718 -14.66 -22.67 -34.20
C GLY A 718 -14.10 -21.98 -32.95
N TYR A 719 -12.90 -21.48 -33.00
CA TYR A 719 -12.20 -20.83 -31.86
C TYR A 719 -12.99 -19.66 -31.28
N ALA A 720 -13.57 -18.81 -32.11
CA ALA A 720 -14.43 -17.72 -31.67
C ALA A 720 -15.68 -18.22 -30.91
N GLY A 721 -16.24 -19.37 -31.33
CA GLY A 721 -17.34 -20.04 -30.62
C GLY A 721 -16.97 -20.51 -29.24
N GLU A 722 -15.79 -21.10 -29.07
CA GLU A 722 -15.31 -21.54 -27.77
C GLU A 722 -14.99 -20.36 -26.85
N ILE A 723 -14.48 -19.25 -27.38
CA ILE A 723 -14.36 -17.98 -26.62
C ILE A 723 -15.73 -17.49 -26.16
N GLN A 724 -16.75 -17.51 -27.04
CA GLN A 724 -18.13 -17.12 -26.72
C GLN A 724 -18.69 -18.02 -25.60
N HIS A 725 -18.45 -19.34 -25.64
CA HIS A 725 -18.86 -20.26 -24.58
C HIS A 725 -18.16 -19.93 -23.25
N THR A 726 -16.88 -19.57 -23.28
CA THR A 726 -16.10 -19.14 -22.11
C THR A 726 -16.72 -17.89 -21.47
N VAL A 727 -16.96 -16.85 -22.26
CA VAL A 727 -17.58 -15.59 -21.80
C VAL A 727 -18.99 -15.85 -21.23
N ASN A 728 -19.80 -16.66 -21.92
CA ASN A 728 -21.13 -17.04 -21.50
C ASN A 728 -21.11 -17.75 -20.13
N THR A 729 -20.18 -18.66 -19.93
CA THR A 729 -20.02 -19.38 -18.64
C THR A 729 -19.71 -18.41 -17.52
N ILE A 730 -18.78 -17.47 -17.73
CA ILE A 730 -18.41 -16.48 -16.73
C ILE A 730 -19.60 -15.61 -16.33
N VAL A 731 -20.31 -15.06 -17.33
CA VAL A 731 -21.49 -14.23 -17.09
C VAL A 731 -22.59 -15.02 -16.34
N LEU A 732 -22.75 -16.31 -16.64
CA LEU A 732 -23.70 -17.16 -15.92
C LEU A 732 -23.30 -17.34 -14.45
N VAL A 733 -22.02 -17.63 -14.19
CA VAL A 733 -21.48 -17.81 -12.83
C VAL A 733 -21.65 -16.53 -12.01
N ASP A 734 -21.30 -15.38 -12.59
CA ASP A 734 -21.40 -14.08 -11.90
C ASP A 734 -22.86 -13.68 -11.65
N LEU A 735 -23.76 -13.98 -12.59
CA LEU A 735 -25.19 -13.75 -12.40
C LEU A 735 -25.76 -14.63 -11.28
N MET A 736 -25.33 -15.91 -11.19
CA MET A 736 -25.67 -16.79 -10.07
C MET A 736 -25.10 -16.27 -8.75
N ALA A 737 -23.86 -15.79 -8.74
CA ALA A 737 -23.22 -15.20 -7.56
C ALA A 737 -24.00 -13.95 -7.09
N LEU A 738 -24.43 -13.11 -8.02
CA LEU A 738 -25.24 -11.93 -7.70
C LEU A 738 -26.64 -12.31 -7.18
N ALA A 739 -27.21 -13.41 -7.67
CA ALA A 739 -28.52 -13.91 -7.23
C ALA A 739 -28.52 -14.58 -5.85
N SER A 740 -27.38 -15.10 -5.38
CA SER A 740 -27.29 -15.88 -4.13
C SER A 740 -26.39 -15.26 -3.05
N GLY A 741 -25.59 -14.23 -3.37
CA GLY A 741 -24.60 -13.67 -2.47
C GLY A 741 -25.20 -13.15 -1.16
N GLU A 742 -24.61 -13.50 -0.02
CA GLU A 742 -25.10 -13.14 1.31
C GLU A 742 -25.11 -11.63 1.57
N ARG A 743 -24.13 -10.92 1.00
CA ARG A 743 -24.00 -9.45 1.13
C ARG A 743 -24.78 -8.67 0.07
N VAL A 744 -25.42 -9.35 -0.87
CA VAL A 744 -26.21 -8.73 -1.94
C VAL A 744 -27.59 -8.35 -1.42
N SER A 745 -28.07 -7.13 -1.73
CA SER A 745 -29.38 -6.69 -1.30
C SER A 745 -30.50 -7.53 -1.92
N ASN A 746 -31.64 -7.64 -1.21
CA ASN A 746 -32.77 -8.44 -1.68
C ASN A 746 -33.29 -7.99 -3.05
N GLN A 747 -33.32 -6.68 -3.31
CA GLN A 747 -33.77 -6.12 -4.60
C GLN A 747 -32.84 -6.54 -5.74
N VAL A 748 -31.53 -6.53 -5.52
CA VAL A 748 -30.54 -6.99 -6.50
C VAL A 748 -30.71 -8.48 -6.74
N ARG A 749 -30.78 -9.29 -5.67
CA ARG A 749 -31.00 -10.75 -5.78
C ARG A 749 -32.27 -11.09 -6.55
N ALA A 750 -33.38 -10.38 -6.27
CA ALA A 750 -34.64 -10.61 -6.96
C ALA A 750 -34.54 -10.36 -8.47
N ILE A 751 -33.88 -9.25 -8.87
CA ILE A 751 -33.69 -8.94 -10.29
C ILE A 751 -32.75 -9.96 -10.95
N ALA A 752 -31.62 -10.30 -10.31
CA ALA A 752 -30.68 -11.28 -10.83
C ALA A 752 -31.31 -12.66 -10.99
N SER A 753 -32.07 -13.13 -9.98
CA SER A 753 -32.80 -14.40 -10.03
C SER A 753 -33.85 -14.42 -11.15
N TRP A 754 -34.58 -13.31 -11.34
CA TRP A 754 -35.53 -13.19 -12.42
C TRP A 754 -34.86 -13.21 -13.81
N LYS A 755 -33.73 -12.53 -13.97
CA LYS A 755 -32.96 -12.55 -15.22
C LYS A 755 -32.36 -13.92 -15.51
N LEU A 756 -31.98 -14.67 -14.48
CA LEU A 756 -31.50 -16.04 -14.60
C LEU A 756 -32.66 -16.97 -15.09
N GLU A 757 -33.88 -16.81 -14.59
CA GLU A 757 -35.06 -17.57 -15.05
C GLU A 757 -35.40 -17.21 -16.52
N GLN A 758 -35.32 -15.94 -16.91
CA GLN A 758 -35.49 -15.53 -18.31
C GLN A 758 -34.41 -16.15 -19.23
N LEU A 759 -33.14 -16.19 -18.78
CA LEU A 759 -32.07 -16.86 -19.50
C LEU A 759 -32.32 -18.35 -19.66
N LYS A 760 -32.77 -19.05 -18.59
CA LYS A 760 -33.13 -20.46 -18.62
C LYS A 760 -34.26 -20.75 -19.63
N THR A 761 -35.30 -19.93 -19.64
CA THR A 761 -36.40 -20.03 -20.58
C THR A 761 -35.93 -19.88 -22.02
N TRP A 762 -35.07 -18.89 -22.28
CA TRP A 762 -34.46 -18.67 -23.59
C TRP A 762 -33.58 -19.86 -24.01
N LEU A 763 -32.68 -20.36 -23.14
CA LEU A 763 -31.83 -21.55 -23.39
C LEU A 763 -32.69 -22.79 -23.71
N THR A 764 -33.82 -22.99 -23.00
CA THR A 764 -34.75 -24.07 -23.28
C THR A 764 -35.36 -23.97 -24.68
N SER A 765 -35.60 -22.76 -25.18
CA SER A 765 -36.05 -22.55 -26.54
C SER A 765 -34.95 -22.87 -27.57
N GLN A 766 -33.69 -22.51 -27.28
CA GLN A 766 -32.53 -22.77 -28.14
C GLN A 766 -32.21 -24.27 -28.27
N SER A 767 -32.43 -25.07 -27.20
CA SER A 767 -32.19 -26.51 -27.22
C SER A 767 -33.04 -27.25 -28.26
N ARG A 768 -34.10 -26.62 -28.76
CA ARG A 768 -35.01 -27.15 -29.76
C ARG A 768 -34.66 -26.80 -31.19
N ILE A 769 -33.64 -25.92 -31.38
CA ILE A 769 -33.17 -25.47 -32.68
C ILE A 769 -32.06 -26.43 -33.17
N ARG A 770 -31.86 -26.53 -34.49
CA ARG A 770 -30.77 -27.32 -35.04
C ARG A 770 -29.42 -26.58 -34.83
N LEU A 771 -28.72 -27.01 -33.78
CA LEU A 771 -27.40 -26.53 -33.38
C LEU A 771 -26.34 -27.57 -33.76
N ASP A 772 -25.05 -27.14 -33.91
CA ASP A 772 -23.95 -28.10 -33.92
C ASP A 772 -23.86 -28.84 -32.57
N GLU A 773 -23.12 -29.94 -32.52
CA GLU A 773 -23.06 -30.84 -31.40
C GLU A 773 -22.46 -30.17 -30.15
N ASN A 774 -21.36 -29.41 -30.33
CA ASN A 774 -20.67 -28.73 -29.20
C ASN A 774 -21.56 -27.67 -28.59
N HIS A 775 -22.18 -26.83 -29.41
CA HIS A 775 -23.08 -25.79 -28.88
C HIS A 775 -24.32 -26.40 -28.18
N ARG A 776 -24.85 -27.52 -28.70
CA ARG A 776 -25.92 -28.22 -28.02
C ARG A 776 -25.53 -28.77 -26.65
N ALA A 777 -24.34 -29.38 -26.59
CA ALA A 777 -23.80 -29.89 -25.34
C ALA A 777 -23.60 -28.74 -24.33
N PHE A 778 -23.09 -27.59 -24.80
CA PHE A 778 -22.90 -26.39 -23.97
C PHE A 778 -24.24 -25.84 -23.43
N VAL A 779 -25.26 -25.72 -24.27
CA VAL A 779 -26.60 -25.28 -23.86
C VAL A 779 -27.20 -26.26 -22.83
N TYR A 780 -27.10 -27.57 -23.09
CA TYR A 780 -27.55 -28.59 -22.14
C TYR A 780 -26.87 -28.49 -20.78
N TYR A 781 -25.53 -28.37 -20.78
CA TYR A 781 -24.73 -28.23 -19.55
C TYR A 781 -25.12 -26.96 -18.77
N SER A 782 -25.32 -25.86 -19.45
CA SER A 782 -25.70 -24.58 -18.83
C SER A 782 -27.11 -24.66 -18.19
N LEU A 783 -28.06 -25.33 -18.84
CA LEU A 783 -29.40 -25.58 -18.26
C LEU A 783 -29.31 -26.44 -16.99
N GLU A 784 -28.47 -27.48 -16.99
CA GLU A 784 -28.23 -28.30 -15.80
C GLU A 784 -27.57 -27.49 -14.66
N GLN A 785 -26.62 -26.58 -14.98
CA GLN A 785 -26.04 -25.71 -13.98
C GLN A 785 -27.09 -24.77 -13.36
N ILE A 786 -27.95 -24.14 -14.15
CA ILE A 786 -29.02 -23.28 -13.67
C ILE A 786 -29.99 -24.06 -12.80
N LYS A 787 -30.35 -25.28 -13.19
CA LYS A 787 -31.23 -26.14 -12.41
C LYS A 787 -30.61 -26.48 -11.06
N ARG A 788 -29.37 -26.96 -11.02
CA ARG A 788 -28.65 -27.27 -9.77
C ARG A 788 -28.56 -26.07 -8.85
N PHE A 789 -28.30 -24.91 -9.41
CA PHE A 789 -28.25 -23.65 -8.68
C PHE A 789 -29.60 -23.31 -8.05
N GLN A 790 -30.69 -23.48 -8.79
CA GLN A 790 -32.06 -23.24 -8.28
C GLN A 790 -32.49 -24.27 -7.22
N ASP A 791 -32.07 -25.54 -7.35
CA ASP A 791 -32.36 -26.60 -6.36
C ASP A 791 -31.61 -26.34 -5.03
N ASP A 792 -30.34 -25.99 -5.07
CA ASP A 792 -29.56 -25.63 -3.88
C ASP A 792 -28.31 -24.76 -4.22
N PRO A 793 -28.44 -23.45 -4.12
CA PRO A 793 -27.35 -22.55 -4.42
C PRO A 793 -26.07 -22.80 -3.60
N LYS A 794 -26.22 -23.31 -2.37
CA LYS A 794 -25.07 -23.56 -1.45
C LYS A 794 -24.28 -24.81 -1.80
N LYS A 795 -24.91 -25.76 -2.50
CA LYS A 795 -24.23 -26.99 -2.98
C LYS A 795 -23.57 -26.81 -4.36
N MET A 796 -23.75 -25.66 -4.98
CA MET A 796 -23.09 -25.40 -6.27
C MET A 796 -21.60 -25.23 -6.04
N ASN A 797 -20.84 -26.19 -6.49
CA ASN A 797 -19.41 -26.01 -6.70
C ASN A 797 -19.20 -25.35 -8.08
N LEU A 798 -19.49 -24.05 -8.14
CA LEU A 798 -19.20 -23.25 -9.32
C LEU A 798 -17.66 -23.24 -9.46
N THR A 799 -17.13 -23.87 -10.49
CA THR A 799 -15.71 -23.75 -10.82
C THR A 799 -15.44 -22.28 -11.09
N PRO A 800 -14.70 -21.59 -10.21
CA PRO A 800 -14.44 -20.17 -10.44
C PRO A 800 -13.62 -20.02 -11.72
N PRO A 801 -13.79 -18.92 -12.44
CA PRO A 801 -12.94 -18.55 -13.55
C PRO A 801 -11.47 -18.52 -13.14
N GLN A 802 -10.56 -18.63 -14.10
CA GLN A 802 -9.14 -18.44 -13.83
C GLN A 802 -8.91 -16.97 -13.50
N ALA A 803 -8.40 -16.71 -12.31
CA ALA A 803 -8.05 -15.33 -11.94
C ALA A 803 -7.07 -14.73 -12.98
N PRO A 804 -7.26 -13.46 -13.35
CA PRO A 804 -6.33 -12.80 -14.26
C PRO A 804 -4.92 -12.79 -13.64
N PRO A 805 -3.87 -12.83 -14.49
CA PRO A 805 -2.50 -12.67 -14.01
C PRO A 805 -2.32 -11.36 -13.26
N ASP A 806 -1.33 -11.31 -12.36
CA ASP A 806 -1.03 -10.10 -11.61
C ASP A 806 -0.79 -8.92 -12.56
N GLY A 807 -1.41 -7.81 -12.24
CA GLY A 807 -1.25 -6.55 -12.95
C GLY A 807 -0.11 -5.70 -12.39
N GLN A 808 -0.26 -4.38 -12.48
CA GLN A 808 0.64 -3.43 -11.87
C GLN A 808 0.55 -3.53 -10.34
N PRO A 809 1.68 -3.44 -9.61
CA PRO A 809 1.63 -3.47 -8.16
C PRO A 809 0.81 -2.30 -7.62
N ILE A 810 -0.11 -2.60 -6.73
CA ILE A 810 -0.89 -1.62 -5.99
C ILE A 810 -0.31 -1.55 -4.59
N GLY A 811 0.22 -0.39 -4.18
CA GLY A 811 0.76 -0.16 -2.86
C GLY A 811 -0.29 -0.25 -1.75
N MET A 812 0.12 -0.02 -0.51
CA MET A 812 -0.80 0.00 0.62
C MET A 812 -1.83 1.14 0.46
N ASP A 813 -3.02 0.92 0.99
CA ASP A 813 -4.04 1.95 1.13
C ASP A 813 -3.55 3.01 2.13
N CYS A 814 -3.62 4.28 1.75
CA CYS A 814 -3.22 5.40 2.59
C CYS A 814 -3.95 5.45 3.95
N SER A 815 -5.15 4.89 4.05
CA SER A 815 -5.90 4.83 5.31
C SER A 815 -5.26 3.93 6.38
N TYR A 816 -4.36 3.02 5.99
CA TYR A 816 -3.68 2.08 6.88
C TYR A 816 -2.24 2.48 7.22
N ALA A 817 -1.67 3.49 6.56
CA ALA A 817 -0.26 3.85 6.70
C ALA A 817 0.13 4.45 8.07
N HIS A 818 -0.84 4.72 8.95
CA HIS A 818 -0.62 5.36 10.25
C HIS A 818 -1.49 4.79 11.39
N ARG A 819 -1.72 3.47 11.38
CA ARG A 819 -2.32 2.79 12.55
C ARG A 819 -1.27 2.29 13.49
#